data_813036c74559e1fe13cfd57f0882c6d6
#
_entry.id   813036c74559e1fe13cfd57f0882c6d6
#
_cell.length_a   1.000
_cell.length_b   1.000
_cell.length_c   1.000
_cell.angle_alpha   90.00
_cell.angle_beta   90.00
_cell.angle_gamma   90.00
#
_symmetry.space_group_name_H-M   'P 1'
#
loop_
_entity.id
_entity.type
_entity.pdbx_description
1 polymer ?
#
loop_
_entity_poly.entity_id
_entity_poly.type
_entity_poly.pdbx_seq_one_letter_code
_entity_poly.pdbx_strand_id
1 'polypeptide(L)'
;MYCQLDYLGRCLPGRIRHALDEIPATLDETYERTLRELNDTSWEFARRLFISVAVTFRPLRVEELAEFLAFDFKAGQIPKFREDWRLEDPVGAVLSTCSTLLSLVNVDGILVIQFSHYSVKEFLTSSRFAEKRDNISHCYHISMTPAHTLVAQACLGMLLHLDKNVTRDSLENFFLARYAAKFWFEHARFEGVSQNAGEGMKQLFDQEKPHLAIWLWIYDPILPPSKRNKGSSPPRGTPLHYAAFCGVPDIVHVFAIENAQDVDSCSCYHKLTPLHLASGEGHVEVARVLVEYGADVASRDKDGSTPLHLVCERGHVELARLLVCHDVDVAAQDNEGSTPLHRASEQGHVELARLLVERGADAAAQDKFGSTPLHLASKRGHVEVARLLVEHCADAAAQDQGGSIPLHWASMWGHVEVTRLLVEHGADTTAQDKDGSTPLHRASERGHAEVALFLVEKGADAAAQDNEGSTPLHGASVRGDVELSRLLFEHGANAAAQNNEGSTPLHLASERGHVELARILVEHGADTAAQDKFKSTPLHLASERGDVKLVRLLIEHGADVSARDKEGSTPLHLASERGDLELARLLLERSADAAVRDNEGSTPLHRASERGDMELARLLVERGAYAAAQDNEGSTPLHWASERGDIELARLLVEHGADMEAKDEDGSTPLHRASERGDDIFARLLVEHGANVAARDNEGSTPLHRASKQGHVELARLLFEHDVDAAAQDKTGSTPLHRASEWGHVELARILVEHDADMAAQDEEGSTPLHLASERGDLKLARIFVEQGADVAAQDKFESTPLHRASERGDMELARLLIKHGADVTAQDKLRSTPLHRASERGDMELARLLIEHGADAAAQDKGGSTPLHRASTGGHVELARLLVEYGADAAAQDEEGWTPLHRASRWGHFDLALLLIEHGADVAAQDLGGSTPLHWASSGGHVELEQLLQRSTNASTQAILQLQQPTIL
;
A
#
# COMPACT_ATOMS: atom_id res chain seq x y z
N MET A 1 -16.89 -52.70 -9.20
CA MET A 1 -15.98 -53.04 -10.31
C MET A 1 -14.51 -53.09 -9.85
N TYR A 2 -13.96 -52.06 -9.21
CA TYR A 2 -12.56 -52.08 -8.75
C TYR A 2 -12.26 -53.27 -7.80
N CYS A 3 -13.06 -53.45 -6.74
CA CYS A 3 -12.91 -54.57 -5.82
C CYS A 3 -13.02 -55.94 -6.51
N GLN A 4 -13.89 -56.04 -7.51
CA GLN A 4 -14.09 -57.26 -8.28
C GLN A 4 -12.89 -57.53 -9.22
N LEU A 5 -12.34 -56.47 -9.82
CA LEU A 5 -11.14 -56.57 -10.67
C LEU A 5 -9.88 -56.89 -9.85
N ASP A 6 -9.74 -56.29 -8.66
CA ASP A 6 -8.61 -56.61 -7.76
C ASP A 6 -8.66 -58.05 -7.26
N TYR A 7 -9.86 -58.56 -6.94
CA TYR A 7 -10.05 -59.98 -6.61
C TYR A 7 -9.62 -60.91 -7.76
N LEU A 8 -10.07 -60.61 -8.99
CA LEU A 8 -9.69 -61.37 -10.17
C LEU A 8 -8.20 -61.30 -10.47
N GLY A 9 -7.58 -60.13 -10.23
CA GLY A 9 -6.13 -59.94 -10.42
C GLY A 9 -5.26 -60.76 -9.46
N ARG A 10 -5.79 -61.13 -8.30
CA ARG A 10 -5.11 -62.00 -7.31
C ARG A 10 -5.33 -63.48 -7.57
N CYS A 11 -6.23 -63.88 -8.48
CA CYS A 11 -6.49 -65.27 -8.80
C CYS A 11 -5.43 -65.85 -9.74
N LEU A 12 -5.04 -67.13 -9.50
CA LEU A 12 -4.19 -67.88 -10.44
C LEU A 12 -4.95 -68.03 -11.78
N PRO A 13 -4.28 -67.89 -12.95
CA PRO A 13 -4.91 -67.90 -14.27
C PRO A 13 -5.89 -69.06 -14.52
N GLY A 14 -5.61 -70.27 -13.96
CA GLY A 14 -6.47 -71.41 -14.10
C GLY A 14 -7.76 -71.38 -13.26
N ARG A 15 -7.92 -70.46 -12.31
CA ARG A 15 -9.11 -70.33 -11.46
C ARG A 15 -9.98 -69.11 -11.81
N ILE A 16 -9.61 -68.28 -12.80
CA ILE A 16 -10.30 -67.07 -13.16
C ILE A 16 -11.76 -67.35 -13.55
N ARG A 17 -12.06 -68.46 -14.29
CA ARG A 17 -13.45 -68.78 -14.64
C ARG A 17 -14.29 -69.08 -13.40
N HIS A 18 -13.77 -69.83 -12.46
CA HIS A 18 -14.46 -70.16 -11.21
C HIS A 18 -14.65 -68.92 -10.35
N ALA A 19 -13.64 -68.05 -10.33
CA ALA A 19 -13.70 -66.75 -9.64
C ALA A 19 -14.70 -65.79 -10.26
N LEU A 20 -14.93 -65.86 -11.59
CA LEU A 20 -15.95 -65.02 -12.27
C LEU A 20 -17.36 -65.51 -11.92
N ASP A 21 -17.58 -66.82 -11.76
CA ASP A 21 -18.86 -67.42 -11.34
C ASP A 21 -19.19 -67.11 -9.86
N GLU A 22 -18.16 -66.77 -9.05
CA GLU A 22 -18.28 -66.42 -7.64
C GLU A 22 -18.37 -64.93 -7.40
N ILE A 23 -18.39 -64.09 -8.44
CA ILE A 23 -18.52 -62.63 -8.27
C ILE A 23 -19.90 -62.30 -7.67
N PRO A 24 -19.95 -61.57 -6.57
CA PRO A 24 -21.19 -61.12 -5.95
C PRO A 24 -22.10 -60.34 -6.89
N ALA A 25 -23.40 -60.63 -6.83
CA ALA A 25 -24.40 -60.00 -7.68
C ALA A 25 -24.64 -58.51 -7.31
N THR A 26 -24.38 -58.14 -6.07
CA THR A 26 -24.58 -56.78 -5.54
C THR A 26 -23.29 -56.17 -4.99
N LEU A 27 -23.24 -54.83 -4.91
CA LEU A 27 -22.14 -54.09 -4.26
C LEU A 27 -22.05 -54.44 -2.77
N ASP A 28 -23.17 -54.61 -2.10
CA ASP A 28 -23.24 -54.95 -0.68
C ASP A 28 -22.56 -56.28 -0.41
N GLU A 29 -22.86 -57.32 -1.21
CA GLU A 29 -22.24 -58.66 -1.13
C GLU A 29 -20.73 -58.61 -1.45
N THR A 30 -20.33 -57.71 -2.36
CA THR A 30 -18.93 -57.49 -2.68
C THR A 30 -18.18 -56.88 -1.48
N TYR A 31 -18.79 -55.88 -0.81
CA TYR A 31 -18.19 -55.27 0.38
C TYR A 31 -18.12 -56.23 1.55
N GLU A 32 -19.18 -57.03 1.78
CA GLU A 32 -19.16 -58.09 2.81
C GLU A 32 -18.07 -59.12 2.59
N ARG A 33 -17.87 -59.55 1.37
CA ARG A 33 -16.79 -60.48 1.02
C ARG A 33 -15.43 -59.90 1.33
N THR A 34 -15.21 -58.66 0.92
CA THR A 34 -13.97 -57.93 1.21
C THR A 34 -13.74 -57.81 2.72
N LEU A 35 -14.77 -57.50 3.50
CA LEU A 35 -14.68 -57.40 4.96
C LEU A 35 -14.40 -58.77 5.63
N ARG A 36 -14.89 -59.92 5.03
CA ARG A 36 -14.57 -61.26 5.50
C ARG A 36 -13.13 -61.71 5.27
N GLU A 37 -12.51 -61.12 4.23
CA GLU A 37 -11.11 -61.40 3.90
C GLU A 37 -10.12 -60.67 4.84
N LEU A 38 -10.62 -59.67 5.61
CA LEU A 38 -9.82 -59.00 6.62
C LEU A 38 -9.54 -59.96 7.79
N ASN A 39 -8.28 -60.07 8.17
CA ASN A 39 -7.79 -61.01 9.16
C ASN A 39 -8.44 -60.77 10.54
N ASP A 40 -8.87 -61.85 11.22
CA ASP A 40 -9.52 -61.80 12.54
C ASP A 40 -8.70 -61.04 13.63
N THR A 41 -7.39 -60.95 13.48
CA THR A 41 -6.51 -60.26 14.42
C THR A 41 -6.42 -58.73 14.18
N SER A 42 -6.82 -58.23 13.01
CA SER A 42 -6.69 -56.82 12.61
C SER A 42 -8.03 -56.05 12.52
N TRP A 43 -9.16 -56.71 12.83
CA TRP A 43 -10.48 -56.09 12.64
C TRP A 43 -10.70 -54.82 13.50
N GLU A 44 -10.14 -54.75 14.71
CA GLU A 44 -10.26 -53.57 15.58
C GLU A 44 -9.51 -52.35 15.00
N PHE A 45 -8.34 -52.62 14.38
CA PHE A 45 -7.58 -51.62 13.66
C PHE A 45 -8.33 -51.14 12.40
N ALA A 46 -8.81 -52.05 11.58
CA ALA A 46 -9.57 -51.74 10.37
C ALA A 46 -10.87 -50.96 10.69
N ARG A 47 -11.56 -51.38 11.77
CA ARG A 47 -12.75 -50.66 12.25
C ARG A 47 -12.47 -49.21 12.63
N ARG A 48 -11.38 -48.93 13.39
CA ARG A 48 -10.98 -47.55 13.76
C ARG A 48 -10.64 -46.74 12.52
N LEU A 49 -9.95 -47.35 11.55
CA LEU A 49 -9.63 -46.75 10.27
C LEU A 49 -10.91 -46.31 9.52
N PHE A 50 -11.88 -47.25 9.36
CA PHE A 50 -13.14 -46.94 8.68
C PHE A 50 -13.96 -45.89 9.43
N ILE A 51 -14.03 -45.93 10.76
CA ILE A 51 -14.69 -44.93 11.58
C ILE A 51 -14.09 -43.54 11.33
N SER A 52 -12.76 -43.42 11.40
CA SER A 52 -12.10 -42.12 11.21
C SER A 52 -12.34 -41.52 9.82
N VAL A 53 -12.34 -42.40 8.75
CA VAL A 53 -12.63 -41.93 7.40
C VAL A 53 -14.12 -41.59 7.21
N ALA A 54 -15.02 -42.31 7.93
CA ALA A 54 -16.46 -42.14 7.76
C ALA A 54 -17.01 -40.86 8.38
N VAL A 55 -16.48 -40.41 9.56
CA VAL A 55 -17.11 -39.36 10.35
C VAL A 55 -16.27 -38.09 10.46
N THR A 56 -15.05 -38.04 9.93
CA THR A 56 -14.25 -36.82 9.97
C THR A 56 -14.81 -35.74 9.03
N PHE A 57 -14.74 -34.47 9.45
CA PHE A 57 -15.29 -33.32 8.73
C PHE A 57 -14.46 -32.92 7.49
N ARG A 58 -13.23 -33.39 7.40
CA ARG A 58 -12.41 -33.37 6.18
C ARG A 58 -11.60 -34.68 6.10
N PRO A 59 -11.16 -35.06 4.90
CA PRO A 59 -10.24 -36.20 4.78
C PRO A 59 -9.01 -35.99 5.66
N LEU A 60 -8.64 -36.97 6.44
CA LEU A 60 -7.43 -36.96 7.25
C LEU A 60 -6.20 -37.20 6.37
N ARG A 61 -5.11 -36.51 6.72
CA ARG A 61 -3.80 -36.85 6.19
C ARG A 61 -3.37 -38.25 6.69
N VAL A 62 -2.51 -38.88 5.97
CA VAL A 62 -2.02 -40.23 6.37
C VAL A 62 -1.38 -40.15 7.76
N GLU A 63 -0.61 -39.16 8.04
CA GLU A 63 0.05 -38.92 9.32
C GLU A 63 -0.95 -38.60 10.46
N GLU A 64 -2.01 -37.83 10.18
CA GLU A 64 -3.10 -37.54 11.15
C GLU A 64 -3.83 -38.83 11.53
N LEU A 65 -4.08 -39.69 10.54
CA LEU A 65 -4.71 -40.99 10.76
C LEU A 65 -3.80 -41.95 11.56
N ALA A 66 -2.50 -41.96 11.26
CA ALA A 66 -1.54 -42.77 12.00
C ALA A 66 -1.53 -42.43 13.49
N GLU A 67 -1.61 -41.14 13.83
CA GLU A 67 -1.72 -40.72 15.24
C GLU A 67 -3.07 -41.09 15.85
N PHE A 68 -4.17 -41.00 15.10
CA PHE A 68 -5.48 -41.40 15.57
C PHE A 68 -5.49 -42.92 15.95
N LEU A 69 -4.77 -43.76 15.20
CA LEU A 69 -4.64 -45.17 15.48
C LEU A 69 -3.72 -45.48 16.67
N ALA A 70 -2.87 -44.54 17.08
CA ALA A 70 -1.95 -44.66 18.21
C ALA A 70 -2.59 -44.39 19.58
N PHE A 71 -3.92 -44.27 19.68
CA PHE A 71 -4.62 -44.10 20.95
C PHE A 71 -5.00 -45.42 21.61
N ASP A 72 -4.74 -45.53 22.93
CA ASP A 72 -5.22 -46.60 23.80
C ASP A 72 -6.57 -46.20 24.40
N PHE A 73 -7.65 -46.68 23.78
CA PHE A 73 -9.03 -46.43 24.22
C PHE A 73 -9.44 -47.29 25.43
N LYS A 74 -8.58 -48.25 25.87
CA LYS A 74 -8.83 -49.08 27.05
C LYS A 74 -8.19 -48.53 28.30
N ALA A 75 -7.41 -47.47 28.23
CA ALA A 75 -6.63 -46.91 29.32
C ALA A 75 -7.47 -46.08 30.35
N GLY A 76 -8.76 -45.83 30.09
CA GLY A 76 -9.64 -45.05 30.95
C GLY A 76 -10.75 -44.33 30.17
N GLN A 77 -11.43 -43.38 30.82
CA GLN A 77 -12.48 -42.55 30.18
C GLN A 77 -11.91 -41.61 29.09
N ILE A 78 -10.63 -41.22 29.24
CA ILE A 78 -9.91 -40.43 28.26
C ILE A 78 -8.85 -41.31 27.61
N PRO A 79 -8.88 -41.51 26.30
CA PRO A 79 -7.85 -42.30 25.60
C PRO A 79 -6.47 -41.71 25.77
N LYS A 80 -5.48 -42.51 26.00
CA LYS A 80 -4.08 -42.07 26.11
C LYS A 80 -3.37 -42.23 24.77
N PHE A 81 -2.74 -41.15 24.33
CA PHE A 81 -1.86 -41.16 23.18
C PHE A 81 -0.58 -41.93 23.53
N ARG A 82 -0.21 -42.88 22.69
CA ARG A 82 0.95 -43.76 22.85
C ARG A 82 1.92 -43.52 21.72
N GLU A 83 2.98 -42.75 22.00
CA GLU A 83 4.03 -42.44 20.99
C GLU A 83 4.70 -43.76 20.47
N ASP A 84 4.83 -44.75 21.33
CA ASP A 84 5.35 -46.06 20.99
C ASP A 84 4.46 -46.91 20.05
N TRP A 85 3.20 -46.47 19.82
CA TRP A 85 2.26 -47.10 18.90
C TRP A 85 2.19 -46.37 17.54
N ARG A 86 2.96 -45.34 17.34
CA ARG A 86 3.02 -44.67 16.04
C ARG A 86 3.52 -45.64 14.96
N LEU A 87 2.84 -45.61 13.82
CA LEU A 87 3.22 -46.45 12.67
C LEU A 87 4.48 -45.87 12.00
N GLU A 88 5.49 -46.70 11.80
CA GLU A 88 6.72 -46.32 11.09
C GLU A 88 6.46 -46.10 9.60
N ASP A 89 5.57 -46.90 8.98
CA ASP A 89 5.09 -46.69 7.62
C ASP A 89 3.55 -46.57 7.61
N PRO A 90 2.99 -45.37 7.80
CA PRO A 90 1.55 -45.16 7.80
C PRO A 90 0.87 -45.53 6.48
N VAL A 91 1.53 -45.24 5.35
CA VAL A 91 1.02 -45.51 4.00
C VAL A 91 0.89 -47.01 3.77
N GLY A 92 1.97 -47.74 4.04
CA GLY A 92 1.99 -49.19 3.91
C GLY A 92 1.00 -49.90 4.84
N ALA A 93 0.87 -49.44 6.10
CA ALA A 93 -0.07 -49.98 7.07
C ALA A 93 -1.53 -49.82 6.64
N VAL A 94 -1.90 -48.67 6.14
CA VAL A 94 -3.27 -48.38 5.64
C VAL A 94 -3.58 -49.19 4.39
N LEU A 95 -2.67 -49.22 3.42
CA LEU A 95 -2.86 -50.00 2.16
C LEU A 95 -2.87 -51.50 2.39
N SER A 96 -2.05 -52.01 3.31
CA SER A 96 -2.04 -53.43 3.66
C SER A 96 -3.32 -53.88 4.36
N THR A 97 -3.99 -52.97 5.08
CA THR A 97 -5.25 -53.26 5.78
C THR A 97 -6.42 -53.41 4.81
N CYS A 98 -6.63 -52.46 3.91
CA CYS A 98 -7.75 -52.52 2.97
C CYS A 98 -7.59 -51.61 1.75
N SER A 99 -6.77 -52.00 0.78
CA SER A 99 -6.52 -51.27 -0.47
C SER A 99 -7.73 -51.18 -1.41
N THR A 100 -8.72 -52.06 -1.21
CA THR A 100 -9.91 -52.13 -2.08
C THR A 100 -11.03 -51.17 -1.63
N LEU A 101 -11.15 -50.91 -0.34
CA LEU A 101 -12.18 -50.00 0.24
C LEU A 101 -11.68 -48.61 0.50
N LEU A 102 -10.37 -48.40 0.59
CA LEU A 102 -9.74 -47.10 0.84
C LEU A 102 -8.82 -46.70 -0.30
N SER A 103 -8.71 -45.43 -0.57
CA SER A 103 -7.81 -44.86 -1.56
C SER A 103 -7.01 -43.72 -0.96
N LEU A 104 -5.77 -43.61 -1.42
CA LEU A 104 -4.91 -42.43 -1.16
C LEU A 104 -5.04 -41.49 -2.31
N VAL A 105 -5.33 -40.23 -2.00
CA VAL A 105 -5.43 -39.16 -2.98
C VAL A 105 -4.44 -38.06 -2.62
N ASN A 106 -3.71 -37.58 -3.61
CA ASN A 106 -2.84 -36.43 -3.44
C ASN A 106 -3.64 -35.14 -3.72
N VAL A 107 -3.78 -34.33 -2.69
CA VAL A 107 -4.41 -33.01 -2.79
C VAL A 107 -3.36 -31.97 -2.44
N ASP A 108 -2.95 -31.17 -3.41
CA ASP A 108 -1.94 -30.10 -3.24
C ASP A 108 -0.62 -30.59 -2.60
N GLY A 109 -0.14 -31.76 -2.98
CA GLY A 109 1.09 -32.35 -2.43
C GLY A 109 0.92 -33.11 -1.10
N ILE A 110 -0.30 -33.15 -0.56
CA ILE A 110 -0.63 -33.83 0.71
C ILE A 110 -1.38 -35.14 0.41
N LEU A 111 -0.92 -36.25 0.98
CA LEU A 111 -1.63 -37.54 0.89
C LEU A 111 -2.77 -37.58 1.91
N VAL A 112 -3.99 -37.74 1.40
CA VAL A 112 -5.19 -37.87 2.25
C VAL A 112 -5.85 -39.20 1.98
N ILE A 113 -6.56 -39.75 3.00
CA ILE A 113 -7.27 -41.00 2.93
C ILE A 113 -8.75 -40.76 2.78
N GLN A 114 -9.35 -41.52 1.87
CA GLN A 114 -10.80 -41.52 1.68
C GLN A 114 -11.29 -42.92 1.27
N PHE A 115 -12.58 -43.14 1.33
CA PHE A 115 -13.17 -44.36 0.73
C PHE A 115 -12.97 -44.35 -0.79
N SER A 116 -12.66 -45.49 -1.35
CA SER A 116 -12.48 -45.67 -2.80
C SER A 116 -13.72 -45.31 -3.59
N HIS A 117 -14.91 -45.42 -2.96
CA HIS A 117 -16.20 -45.00 -3.48
C HIS A 117 -17.12 -44.60 -2.32
N TYR A 118 -18.01 -43.59 -2.55
CA TYR A 118 -18.92 -43.09 -1.52
C TYR A 118 -19.89 -44.18 -0.98
N SER A 119 -20.28 -45.16 -1.83
CA SER A 119 -21.16 -46.26 -1.44
C SER A 119 -20.55 -47.19 -0.40
N VAL A 120 -19.23 -47.21 -0.20
CA VAL A 120 -18.59 -47.91 0.93
C VAL A 120 -19.01 -47.32 2.26
N LYS A 121 -19.00 -45.98 2.36
CA LYS A 121 -19.47 -45.27 3.54
C LYS A 121 -20.94 -45.56 3.78
N GLU A 122 -21.78 -45.39 2.72
CA GLU A 122 -23.22 -45.67 2.81
C GLU A 122 -23.51 -47.12 3.27
N PHE A 123 -22.77 -48.07 2.76
CA PHE A 123 -22.91 -49.46 3.16
C PHE A 123 -22.54 -49.67 4.63
N LEU A 124 -21.38 -49.22 5.08
CA LEU A 124 -20.90 -49.36 6.47
C LEU A 124 -21.80 -48.67 7.51
N THR A 125 -22.47 -47.61 7.12
CA THR A 125 -23.38 -46.84 8.00
C THR A 125 -24.84 -47.20 7.86
N SER A 126 -25.19 -48.11 6.94
CA SER A 126 -26.58 -48.45 6.62
C SER A 126 -27.26 -49.27 7.68
N SER A 127 -28.55 -49.02 7.92
CA SER A 127 -29.40 -49.87 8.77
C SER A 127 -29.54 -51.27 8.26
N ARG A 128 -29.50 -51.46 6.91
CA ARG A 128 -29.53 -52.81 6.27
C ARG A 128 -28.35 -53.66 6.67
N PHE A 129 -27.15 -53.07 6.78
CA PHE A 129 -25.95 -53.78 7.23
C PHE A 129 -26.03 -54.07 8.73
N ALA A 130 -26.53 -53.17 9.54
CA ALA A 130 -26.76 -53.37 10.95
C ALA A 130 -27.75 -54.51 11.27
N GLU A 131 -28.83 -54.66 10.49
CA GLU A 131 -29.92 -55.62 10.69
C GLU A 131 -29.50 -57.09 10.45
N LYS A 132 -28.41 -57.33 9.71
CA LYS A 132 -27.88 -58.68 9.44
C LYS A 132 -27.46 -59.40 10.69
N ARG A 133 -27.05 -58.68 11.75
CA ARG A 133 -26.67 -59.25 13.07
C ARG A 133 -25.69 -60.42 13.03
N ASP A 134 -24.90 -60.50 11.96
CA ASP A 134 -23.80 -61.45 11.83
C ASP A 134 -22.49 -60.90 12.47
N ASN A 135 -21.46 -61.72 12.50
CA ASN A 135 -20.20 -61.33 13.10
C ASN A 135 -19.54 -60.15 12.36
N ILE A 136 -19.77 -59.99 11.06
CA ILE A 136 -19.17 -58.97 10.22
C ILE A 136 -19.87 -57.61 10.46
N SER A 137 -21.20 -57.61 10.46
CA SER A 137 -21.97 -56.40 10.77
C SER A 137 -21.67 -55.92 12.19
N HIS A 138 -21.49 -56.84 13.15
CA HIS A 138 -21.11 -56.50 14.51
C HIS A 138 -19.70 -55.85 14.58
N CYS A 139 -18.74 -56.34 13.80
CA CYS A 139 -17.39 -55.80 13.78
C CYS A 139 -17.26 -54.48 13.02
N TYR A 140 -17.92 -54.31 11.87
CA TYR A 140 -17.64 -53.24 10.93
C TYR A 140 -18.76 -52.25 10.73
N HIS A 141 -19.99 -52.49 11.22
CA HIS A 141 -21.03 -51.48 11.16
C HIS A 141 -20.65 -50.23 11.96
N ILE A 142 -20.84 -49.08 11.35
CA ILE A 142 -20.50 -47.79 11.93
C ILE A 142 -21.79 -47.09 12.37
N SER A 143 -22.02 -47.09 13.68
CA SER A 143 -23.04 -46.26 14.33
C SER A 143 -22.50 -44.88 14.56
N MET A 144 -23.25 -43.85 14.21
CA MET A 144 -22.75 -42.45 14.18
C MET A 144 -22.34 -41.94 15.57
N THR A 145 -23.22 -42.10 16.61
CA THR A 145 -22.91 -41.64 17.99
C THR A 145 -21.61 -42.29 18.55
N PRO A 146 -21.45 -43.64 18.57
CA PRO A 146 -20.16 -44.22 18.99
C PRO A 146 -18.97 -43.83 18.15
N ALA A 147 -19.16 -43.61 16.85
CA ALA A 147 -18.08 -43.20 15.96
C ALA A 147 -17.60 -41.78 16.24
N HIS A 148 -18.54 -40.83 16.36
CA HIS A 148 -18.22 -39.45 16.77
C HIS A 148 -17.65 -39.39 18.20
N THR A 149 -18.15 -40.20 19.12
CA THR A 149 -17.59 -40.34 20.49
C THR A 149 -16.11 -40.72 20.43
N LEU A 150 -15.77 -41.76 19.66
CA LEU A 150 -14.39 -42.25 19.54
C LEU A 150 -13.46 -41.16 18.97
N VAL A 151 -13.90 -40.43 17.94
CA VAL A 151 -13.09 -39.34 17.34
C VAL A 151 -13.00 -38.15 18.29
N ALA A 152 -14.09 -37.74 18.95
CA ALA A 152 -14.07 -36.67 19.95
C ALA A 152 -13.11 -36.97 21.10
N GLN A 153 -13.17 -38.20 21.63
CA GLN A 153 -12.27 -38.67 22.69
C GLN A 153 -10.81 -38.68 22.27
N ALA A 154 -10.48 -39.14 21.05
CA ALA A 154 -9.12 -39.09 20.52
C ALA A 154 -8.62 -37.66 20.33
N CYS A 155 -9.47 -36.75 19.83
CA CYS A 155 -9.13 -35.34 19.70
C CYS A 155 -8.85 -34.70 21.06
N LEU A 156 -9.71 -34.92 22.05
CA LEU A 156 -9.52 -34.45 23.42
C LEU A 156 -8.25 -35.07 24.05
N GLY A 157 -8.05 -36.36 23.87
CA GLY A 157 -6.85 -37.06 24.33
C GLY A 157 -5.55 -36.49 23.74
N MET A 158 -5.57 -36.07 22.47
CA MET A 158 -4.43 -35.38 21.84
C MET A 158 -4.20 -34.01 22.48
N LEU A 159 -5.24 -33.18 22.64
CA LEU A 159 -5.11 -31.85 23.22
C LEU A 159 -4.66 -31.90 24.70
N LEU A 160 -5.09 -32.91 25.44
CA LEU A 160 -4.70 -33.16 26.84
C LEU A 160 -3.30 -33.79 26.97
N HIS A 161 -2.76 -34.39 25.91
CA HIS A 161 -1.41 -34.90 25.88
C HIS A 161 -0.36 -33.78 25.71
N LEU A 162 -0.73 -32.66 25.05
CA LEU A 162 0.15 -31.51 24.83
C LEU A 162 0.41 -30.76 26.14
N ASP A 163 1.67 -30.44 26.41
CA ASP A 163 2.07 -29.72 27.62
C ASP A 163 2.49 -28.26 27.31
N LYS A 164 2.78 -27.49 28.35
CA LYS A 164 3.18 -26.07 28.25
C LYS A 164 4.49 -25.82 27.50
N ASN A 165 5.27 -26.88 27.20
CA ASN A 165 6.55 -26.75 26.53
C ASN A 165 6.42 -26.92 25.01
N VAL A 166 5.20 -27.14 24.50
CA VAL A 166 4.91 -27.26 23.07
C VAL A 166 5.22 -25.94 22.35
N THR A 167 6.13 -26.00 21.38
CA THR A 167 6.49 -24.91 20.47
C THR A 167 5.87 -25.14 19.10
N ARG A 168 5.97 -24.15 18.19
CA ARG A 168 5.51 -24.31 16.80
C ARG A 168 6.22 -25.46 16.11
N ASP A 169 7.51 -25.60 16.32
CA ASP A 169 8.33 -26.64 15.70
C ASP A 169 8.01 -28.03 16.28
N SER A 170 7.79 -28.12 17.61
CA SER A 170 7.39 -29.38 18.25
C SER A 170 5.95 -29.78 17.92
N LEU A 171 5.05 -28.84 17.65
CA LEU A 171 3.68 -29.10 17.21
C LEU A 171 3.63 -29.82 15.84
N GLU A 172 4.61 -29.59 14.99
CA GLU A 172 4.75 -30.28 13.71
C GLU A 172 4.95 -31.80 13.88
N ASN A 173 5.36 -32.26 15.06
CA ASN A 173 5.47 -33.68 15.40
C ASN A 173 4.15 -34.30 15.87
N PHE A 174 3.09 -33.48 16.06
CA PHE A 174 1.75 -33.93 16.47
C PHE A 174 0.75 -33.59 15.36
N PHE A 175 0.72 -34.42 14.31
CA PHE A 175 -0.05 -34.14 13.10
C PHE A 175 -1.55 -34.00 13.37
N LEU A 176 -2.12 -34.84 14.26
CA LEU A 176 -3.53 -34.82 14.61
C LEU A 176 -3.92 -33.56 15.42
N ALA A 177 -2.97 -32.88 16.08
CA ALA A 177 -3.27 -31.77 17.00
C ALA A 177 -4.05 -30.63 16.35
N ARG A 178 -3.74 -30.26 15.11
CA ARG A 178 -4.45 -29.20 14.37
C ARG A 178 -5.88 -29.62 13.99
N TYR A 179 -6.07 -30.88 13.60
CA TYR A 179 -7.41 -31.42 13.36
C TYR A 179 -8.20 -31.43 14.67
N ALA A 180 -7.59 -31.98 15.72
CA ALA A 180 -8.19 -32.08 17.03
C ALA A 180 -8.63 -30.70 17.56
N ALA A 181 -7.76 -29.71 17.51
CA ALA A 181 -8.07 -28.37 17.98
C ALA A 181 -9.25 -27.72 17.24
N LYS A 182 -9.41 -27.99 15.95
CA LYS A 182 -10.46 -27.40 15.14
C LYS A 182 -11.80 -28.11 15.21
N PHE A 183 -11.81 -29.45 15.37
CA PHE A 183 -13.01 -30.25 15.12
C PHE A 183 -13.50 -31.07 16.30
N TRP A 184 -12.81 -31.07 17.47
CA TRP A 184 -13.24 -31.87 18.62
C TRP A 184 -14.67 -31.54 19.05
N PHE A 185 -15.02 -30.25 19.07
CA PHE A 185 -16.34 -29.80 19.53
C PHE A 185 -17.44 -30.09 18.50
N GLU A 186 -17.12 -30.09 17.22
CA GLU A 186 -18.05 -30.49 16.17
C GLU A 186 -18.46 -31.95 16.34
N HIS A 187 -17.50 -32.83 16.71
CA HIS A 187 -17.81 -34.20 17.04
C HIS A 187 -18.58 -34.34 18.36
N ALA A 188 -18.25 -33.49 19.36
CA ALA A 188 -18.90 -33.52 20.66
C ALA A 188 -20.36 -33.06 20.62
N ARG A 189 -20.76 -32.28 19.63
CA ARG A 189 -22.15 -31.83 19.41
C ARG A 189 -23.13 -32.92 19.00
N PHE A 190 -22.63 -34.06 18.51
CA PHE A 190 -23.53 -35.14 18.16
C PHE A 190 -24.26 -35.68 19.39
N GLU A 191 -25.54 -36.01 19.21
CA GLU A 191 -26.42 -36.50 20.30
C GLU A 191 -25.80 -37.69 21.06
N GLY A 192 -25.70 -37.59 22.36
CA GLY A 192 -25.13 -38.59 23.26
C GLY A 192 -23.60 -38.65 23.30
N VAL A 193 -22.89 -37.87 22.51
CA VAL A 193 -21.41 -37.86 22.49
C VAL A 193 -20.85 -37.06 23.66
N SER A 194 -21.41 -35.91 23.96
CA SER A 194 -20.97 -35.03 25.06
C SER A 194 -20.90 -35.72 26.41
N GLN A 195 -21.89 -36.60 26.73
CA GLN A 195 -21.92 -37.38 27.96
C GLN A 195 -20.72 -38.34 28.10
N ASN A 196 -20.29 -38.93 26.97
CA ASN A 196 -19.18 -39.87 26.93
C ASN A 196 -17.81 -39.19 26.85
N ALA A 197 -17.75 -37.94 26.39
CA ALA A 197 -16.54 -37.13 26.28
C ALA A 197 -16.40 -36.09 27.43
N GLY A 198 -17.37 -36.05 28.37
CA GLY A 198 -17.50 -35.00 29.39
C GLY A 198 -16.26 -34.82 30.25
N GLU A 199 -15.64 -35.92 30.69
CA GLU A 199 -14.42 -35.86 31.52
C GLU A 199 -13.24 -35.21 30.76
N GLY A 200 -13.06 -35.54 29.49
CA GLY A 200 -12.01 -34.93 28.64
C GLY A 200 -12.26 -33.43 28.45
N MET A 201 -13.51 -33.04 28.25
CA MET A 201 -13.87 -31.62 28.08
C MET A 201 -13.66 -30.84 29.39
N LYS A 202 -14.05 -31.40 30.57
CA LYS A 202 -13.75 -30.77 31.86
C LYS A 202 -12.26 -30.52 32.07
N GLN A 203 -11.43 -31.50 31.73
CA GLN A 203 -9.98 -31.35 31.87
C GLN A 203 -9.39 -30.35 30.85
N LEU A 204 -9.95 -30.23 29.65
CA LEU A 204 -9.51 -29.24 28.64
C LEU A 204 -9.80 -27.82 29.12
N PHE A 205 -10.94 -27.58 29.72
CA PHE A 205 -11.38 -26.28 30.20
C PHE A 205 -10.91 -25.93 31.62
N ASP A 206 -10.20 -26.81 32.31
CA ASP A 206 -9.66 -26.58 33.63
C ASP A 206 -8.65 -25.43 33.64
N GLN A 207 -8.94 -24.34 34.35
CA GLN A 207 -8.11 -23.13 34.37
C GLN A 207 -6.76 -23.33 35.07
N GLU A 208 -6.66 -24.31 35.97
CA GLU A 208 -5.41 -24.65 36.64
C GLU A 208 -4.42 -25.39 35.74
N LYS A 209 -4.91 -25.89 34.62
CA LYS A 209 -4.12 -26.66 33.63
C LYS A 209 -3.82 -25.82 32.37
N PRO A 210 -2.73 -26.13 31.67
CA PRO A 210 -2.33 -25.36 30.48
C PRO A 210 -3.18 -25.66 29.24
N HIS A 211 -4.04 -26.68 29.26
CA HIS A 211 -4.65 -27.28 28.08
C HIS A 211 -5.57 -26.32 27.32
N LEU A 212 -6.37 -25.49 28.05
CA LEU A 212 -7.20 -24.47 27.44
C LEU A 212 -6.34 -23.46 26.66
N ALA A 213 -5.27 -22.98 27.28
CA ALA A 213 -4.39 -22.01 26.64
C ALA A 213 -3.66 -22.62 25.42
N ILE A 214 -3.27 -23.89 25.49
CA ILE A 214 -2.65 -24.61 24.38
C ILE A 214 -3.64 -24.80 23.23
N TRP A 215 -4.87 -25.24 23.52
CA TRP A 215 -5.91 -25.37 22.50
C TRP A 215 -6.13 -24.05 21.77
N LEU A 216 -6.32 -22.95 22.52
CA LEU A 216 -6.55 -21.62 21.95
C LEU A 216 -5.32 -21.09 21.18
N TRP A 217 -4.13 -21.46 21.60
CA TRP A 217 -2.91 -21.14 20.85
C TRP A 217 -2.84 -21.90 19.49
N ILE A 218 -3.31 -23.14 19.44
CA ILE A 218 -3.39 -23.92 18.18
C ILE A 218 -4.53 -23.39 17.31
N TYR A 219 -5.71 -23.19 17.91
CA TYR A 219 -6.93 -22.77 17.24
C TYR A 219 -7.85 -22.02 18.19
N ASP A 220 -7.87 -20.69 18.08
CA ASP A 220 -8.86 -19.87 18.80
C ASP A 220 -10.12 -19.72 17.92
N PRO A 221 -11.23 -20.37 18.28
CA PRO A 221 -12.44 -20.37 17.46
C PRO A 221 -13.13 -19.00 17.40
N ILE A 222 -12.97 -18.16 18.41
CA ILE A 222 -13.61 -16.83 18.51
C ILE A 222 -12.90 -15.81 17.61
N LEU A 223 -11.66 -16.09 17.16
CA LEU A 223 -10.92 -15.20 16.28
C LEU A 223 -11.33 -15.31 14.81
N PRO A 224 -11.45 -14.18 14.10
CA PRO A 224 -11.63 -14.22 12.65
C PRO A 224 -10.41 -14.89 11.96
N PRO A 225 -10.64 -15.61 10.83
CA PRO A 225 -9.59 -16.38 10.14
C PRO A 225 -8.31 -15.60 9.83
N SER A 226 -8.44 -14.29 9.54
CA SER A 226 -7.32 -13.40 9.22
C SER A 226 -6.40 -13.07 10.40
N LYS A 227 -6.85 -13.33 11.64
CA LYS A 227 -6.10 -13.03 12.87
C LYS A 227 -5.61 -14.28 13.63
N ARG A 228 -5.99 -15.49 13.20
CA ARG A 228 -5.68 -16.75 13.89
C ARG A 228 -4.20 -17.12 13.92
N ASN A 229 -3.37 -16.56 13.08
CA ASN A 229 -1.95 -16.97 12.91
C ASN A 229 -0.91 -16.09 13.63
N LYS A 230 -1.29 -15.18 14.54
CA LYS A 230 -0.38 -14.17 15.11
C LYS A 230 0.19 -14.43 16.51
N GLY A 231 0.29 -15.67 16.96
CA GLY A 231 1.01 -16.02 18.21
C GLY A 231 0.17 -15.99 19.48
N SER A 232 0.70 -16.48 20.61
CA SER A 232 0.03 -16.65 21.86
C SER A 232 -0.54 -15.36 22.45
N SER A 233 -1.86 -15.24 22.43
CA SER A 233 -2.59 -14.28 23.27
C SER A 233 -3.15 -15.03 24.48
N PRO A 234 -3.27 -14.43 25.65
CA PRO A 234 -3.99 -15.03 26.76
C PRO A 234 -5.45 -15.30 26.35
N PRO A 235 -6.13 -16.27 26.98
CA PRO A 235 -7.55 -16.53 26.73
C PRO A 235 -8.35 -15.23 26.81
N ARG A 236 -9.23 -15.02 25.83
CA ARG A 236 -9.98 -13.75 25.70
C ARG A 236 -11.29 -13.74 26.48
N GLY A 237 -11.70 -14.88 26.98
CA GLY A 237 -12.88 -15.11 27.77
C GLY A 237 -12.65 -16.22 28.77
N THR A 238 -13.66 -16.44 29.64
CA THR A 238 -13.66 -17.56 30.59
C THR A 238 -13.94 -18.90 29.89
N PRO A 239 -13.69 -20.04 30.50
CA PRO A 239 -14.07 -21.34 29.98
C PRO A 239 -15.50 -21.41 29.49
N LEU A 240 -16.42 -20.71 30.20
CA LEU A 240 -17.85 -20.68 29.86
C LEU A 240 -18.10 -20.02 28.49
N HIS A 241 -17.31 -18.99 28.11
CA HIS A 241 -17.39 -18.39 26.76
C HIS A 241 -17.07 -19.40 25.67
N TYR A 242 -15.98 -20.15 25.83
CA TYR A 242 -15.57 -21.14 24.86
C TYR A 242 -16.50 -22.36 24.84
N ALA A 243 -17.03 -22.79 26.00
CA ALA A 243 -18.01 -23.84 26.06
C ALA A 243 -19.33 -23.44 25.36
N ALA A 244 -19.75 -22.19 25.55
CA ALA A 244 -20.94 -21.63 24.89
C ALA A 244 -20.75 -21.53 23.36
N PHE A 245 -19.58 -21.09 22.91
CA PHE A 245 -19.22 -21.10 21.49
C PHE A 245 -19.19 -22.52 20.92
N CYS A 246 -18.62 -23.48 21.67
CA CYS A 246 -18.56 -24.89 21.23
C CYS A 246 -19.93 -25.57 21.16
N GLY A 247 -20.99 -24.99 21.71
CA GLY A 247 -22.34 -25.52 21.62
C GLY A 247 -22.56 -26.85 22.36
N VAL A 248 -21.92 -27.06 23.53
CA VAL A 248 -22.00 -28.28 24.30
C VAL A 248 -22.77 -28.01 25.62
N PRO A 249 -24.09 -28.27 25.69
CA PRO A 249 -24.94 -27.89 26.84
C PRO A 249 -24.49 -28.51 28.15
N ASP A 250 -24.09 -29.80 28.17
CA ASP A 250 -23.68 -30.52 29.37
C ASP A 250 -22.51 -29.84 30.09
N ILE A 251 -21.53 -29.31 29.33
CA ILE A 251 -20.37 -28.60 29.90
C ILE A 251 -20.76 -27.19 30.35
N VAL A 252 -21.59 -26.49 29.57
CA VAL A 252 -22.14 -25.16 29.94
C VAL A 252 -22.90 -25.27 31.28
N HIS A 253 -23.73 -26.31 31.44
CA HIS A 253 -24.47 -26.56 32.68
C HIS A 253 -23.53 -26.73 33.89
N VAL A 254 -22.45 -27.50 33.75
CA VAL A 254 -21.45 -27.72 34.80
C VAL A 254 -20.78 -26.39 35.18
N PHE A 255 -20.30 -25.62 34.20
CA PHE A 255 -19.59 -24.37 34.48
C PHE A 255 -20.52 -23.26 35.00
N ALA A 256 -21.76 -23.21 34.57
CA ALA A 256 -22.73 -22.27 35.08
C ALA A 256 -23.06 -22.51 36.59
N ILE A 257 -22.98 -23.77 37.04
CA ILE A 257 -23.10 -24.10 38.46
C ILE A 257 -21.82 -23.76 39.22
N GLU A 258 -20.68 -24.21 38.73
CA GLU A 258 -19.39 -24.07 39.42
C GLU A 258 -18.95 -22.60 39.51
N ASN A 259 -19.24 -21.79 38.48
CA ASN A 259 -18.78 -20.41 38.32
C ASN A 259 -19.94 -19.48 37.90
N ALA A 260 -20.94 -19.33 38.76
CA ALA A 260 -22.13 -18.52 38.47
C ALA A 260 -21.82 -17.04 38.10
N GLN A 261 -20.69 -16.50 38.59
CA GLN A 261 -20.22 -15.16 38.22
C GLN A 261 -19.75 -15.04 36.75
N ASP A 262 -19.47 -16.15 36.10
CA ASP A 262 -19.00 -16.16 34.72
C ASP A 262 -20.13 -16.10 33.67
N VAL A 263 -21.38 -16.28 34.10
CA VAL A 263 -22.56 -16.34 33.23
C VAL A 263 -22.73 -15.05 32.41
N ASP A 264 -22.49 -13.89 33.06
CA ASP A 264 -22.50 -12.56 32.39
C ASP A 264 -21.13 -11.93 32.27
N SER A 265 -20.06 -12.70 32.46
CA SER A 265 -18.71 -12.20 32.22
C SER A 265 -18.51 -11.77 30.78
N CYS A 266 -17.75 -10.70 30.58
CA CYS A 266 -17.49 -10.15 29.25
C CYS A 266 -16.12 -10.55 28.76
N SER A 267 -16.02 -10.95 27.49
CA SER A 267 -14.73 -11.18 26.84
C SER A 267 -13.92 -9.90 26.70
N CYS A 268 -12.59 -9.99 26.80
CA CYS A 268 -11.69 -8.84 26.85
C CYS A 268 -11.68 -7.96 25.58
N TYR A 269 -12.10 -8.47 24.43
CA TYR A 269 -11.90 -7.76 23.15
C TYR A 269 -13.20 -7.21 22.55
N HIS A 270 -14.28 -7.97 22.57
CA HIS A 270 -15.58 -7.59 21.98
C HIS A 270 -16.67 -7.41 23.03
N LYS A 271 -16.38 -7.55 24.31
CA LYS A 271 -17.37 -7.56 25.40
C LYS A 271 -18.50 -8.59 25.21
N LEU A 272 -18.22 -9.66 24.47
CA LEU A 272 -19.20 -10.72 24.26
C LEU A 272 -19.40 -11.50 25.55
N THR A 273 -20.64 -11.76 25.93
CA THR A 273 -21.00 -12.71 27.00
C THR A 273 -21.11 -14.12 26.42
N PRO A 274 -21.11 -15.18 27.24
CA PRO A 274 -21.40 -16.55 26.79
C PRO A 274 -22.70 -16.64 25.98
N LEU A 275 -23.73 -15.88 26.36
CA LEU A 275 -25.01 -15.84 25.64
C LEU A 275 -24.89 -15.20 24.26
N HIS A 276 -24.06 -14.17 24.06
CA HIS A 276 -23.78 -13.63 22.74
C HIS A 276 -23.15 -14.68 21.83
N LEU A 277 -22.18 -15.44 22.32
CA LEU A 277 -21.51 -16.48 21.55
C LEU A 277 -22.47 -17.62 21.17
N ALA A 278 -23.25 -18.11 22.13
CA ALA A 278 -24.30 -19.10 21.87
C ALA A 278 -25.33 -18.59 20.86
N SER A 279 -25.67 -17.30 20.95
CA SER A 279 -26.63 -16.63 20.04
C SER A 279 -26.10 -16.48 18.62
N GLY A 280 -24.85 -16.09 18.46
CA GLY A 280 -24.20 -15.96 17.15
C GLY A 280 -24.01 -17.30 16.43
N GLU A 281 -23.82 -18.38 17.19
CA GLU A 281 -23.62 -19.73 16.63
C GLU A 281 -24.94 -20.55 16.55
N GLY A 282 -26.05 -20.04 17.08
CA GLY A 282 -27.36 -20.69 17.02
C GLY A 282 -27.58 -21.86 17.97
N HIS A 283 -26.86 -21.90 19.09
CA HIS A 283 -26.91 -23.00 20.05
C HIS A 283 -28.08 -22.87 21.03
N VAL A 284 -29.27 -23.29 20.60
CA VAL A 284 -30.54 -23.12 21.34
C VAL A 284 -30.48 -23.69 22.76
N GLU A 285 -30.03 -24.94 22.92
CA GLU A 285 -29.96 -25.60 24.22
C GLU A 285 -28.91 -24.98 25.15
N VAL A 286 -27.79 -24.52 24.61
CA VAL A 286 -26.80 -23.76 25.38
C VAL A 286 -27.37 -22.43 25.86
N ALA A 287 -28.05 -21.69 24.99
CA ALA A 287 -28.68 -20.44 25.34
C ALA A 287 -29.79 -20.65 26.40
N ARG A 288 -30.59 -21.74 26.28
CA ARG A 288 -31.58 -22.12 27.27
C ARG A 288 -30.94 -22.31 28.63
N VAL A 289 -29.87 -23.11 28.70
CA VAL A 289 -29.14 -23.34 29.95
C VAL A 289 -28.63 -22.01 30.53
N LEU A 290 -27.99 -21.16 29.71
CA LEU A 290 -27.45 -19.88 30.18
C LEU A 290 -28.55 -18.97 30.74
N VAL A 291 -29.71 -18.88 30.09
CA VAL A 291 -30.87 -18.08 30.56
C VAL A 291 -31.46 -18.66 31.83
N GLU A 292 -31.58 -19.99 31.98
CA GLU A 292 -32.00 -20.65 33.19
C GLU A 292 -31.08 -20.35 34.39
N TYR A 293 -29.79 -20.14 34.15
CA TYR A 293 -28.80 -19.73 35.16
C TYR A 293 -28.66 -18.21 35.28
N GLY A 294 -29.60 -17.43 34.70
CA GLY A 294 -29.75 -16.01 34.93
C GLY A 294 -28.88 -15.11 34.01
N ALA A 295 -28.48 -15.62 32.85
CA ALA A 295 -27.78 -14.79 31.87
C ALA A 295 -28.61 -13.58 31.45
N ASP A 296 -27.99 -12.40 31.44
CA ASP A 296 -28.63 -11.14 31.03
C ASP A 296 -28.90 -11.14 29.53
N VAL A 297 -30.14 -11.35 29.13
CA VAL A 297 -30.58 -11.31 27.72
C VAL A 297 -30.48 -9.93 27.06
N ALA A 298 -30.34 -8.87 27.89
CA ALA A 298 -30.19 -7.48 27.45
C ALA A 298 -28.71 -7.01 27.43
N SER A 299 -27.78 -7.89 27.78
CA SER A 299 -26.35 -7.58 27.74
C SER A 299 -25.92 -7.05 26.39
N ARG A 300 -24.97 -6.10 26.39
CA ARG A 300 -24.48 -5.44 25.15
C ARG A 300 -23.01 -5.73 24.92
N ASP A 301 -22.67 -6.12 23.70
CA ASP A 301 -21.30 -6.27 23.27
C ASP A 301 -20.61 -4.91 23.01
N LYS A 302 -19.42 -4.91 22.44
CA LYS A 302 -18.65 -3.69 22.10
C LYS A 302 -19.39 -2.80 21.11
N ASP A 303 -20.11 -3.41 20.18
CA ASP A 303 -20.84 -2.72 19.12
C ASP A 303 -22.27 -2.34 19.55
N GLY A 304 -22.58 -2.58 20.85
CA GLY A 304 -23.88 -2.31 21.45
C GLY A 304 -24.94 -3.34 21.10
N SER A 305 -24.57 -4.41 20.37
CA SER A 305 -25.48 -5.46 19.94
C SER A 305 -25.87 -6.35 21.13
N THR A 306 -27.14 -6.71 21.20
CA THR A 306 -27.64 -7.69 22.16
C THR A 306 -27.60 -9.10 21.57
N PRO A 307 -27.73 -10.17 22.38
CA PRO A 307 -27.85 -11.54 21.84
C PRO A 307 -28.93 -11.66 20.76
N LEU A 308 -30.04 -10.92 20.87
CA LEU A 308 -31.11 -10.93 19.86
C LEU A 308 -30.69 -10.30 18.52
N HIS A 309 -29.82 -9.28 18.53
CA HIS A 309 -29.24 -8.74 17.28
C HIS A 309 -28.46 -9.82 16.54
N LEU A 310 -27.59 -10.55 17.21
CA LEU A 310 -26.79 -11.63 16.61
C LEU A 310 -27.67 -12.77 16.08
N VAL A 311 -28.70 -13.14 16.83
CA VAL A 311 -29.68 -14.14 16.41
C VAL A 311 -30.37 -13.70 15.12
N CYS A 312 -30.77 -12.43 15.04
CA CYS A 312 -31.46 -11.86 13.87
C CYS A 312 -30.52 -11.70 12.68
N GLU A 313 -29.27 -11.39 12.90
CA GLU A 313 -28.25 -11.34 11.85
C GLU A 313 -27.97 -12.73 11.26
N ARG A 314 -27.97 -13.77 12.08
CA ARG A 314 -27.61 -15.14 11.66
C ARG A 314 -28.80 -16.02 11.25
N GLY A 315 -30.02 -15.63 11.54
CA GLY A 315 -31.22 -16.34 11.11
C GLY A 315 -31.71 -17.46 12.07
N HIS A 316 -31.37 -17.42 13.34
CA HIS A 316 -31.66 -18.52 14.28
C HIS A 316 -33.03 -18.37 14.90
N VAL A 317 -34.08 -18.78 14.19
CA VAL A 317 -35.50 -18.57 14.55
C VAL A 317 -35.87 -19.16 15.93
N GLU A 318 -35.53 -20.41 16.21
CA GLU A 318 -35.84 -21.07 17.46
C GLU A 318 -35.20 -20.39 18.68
N LEU A 319 -33.97 -19.88 18.47
CA LEU A 319 -33.25 -19.14 19.49
C LEU A 319 -33.90 -17.76 19.74
N ALA A 320 -34.32 -17.08 18.68
CA ALA A 320 -35.09 -15.84 18.83
C ALA A 320 -36.37 -16.07 19.64
N ARG A 321 -37.12 -17.16 19.36
CA ARG A 321 -38.32 -17.52 20.12
C ARG A 321 -38.01 -17.70 21.61
N LEU A 322 -36.89 -18.38 21.91
CA LEU A 322 -36.42 -18.56 23.29
C LEU A 322 -36.18 -17.20 23.96
N LEU A 323 -35.36 -16.33 23.35
CA LEU A 323 -35.00 -15.04 23.95
C LEU A 323 -36.23 -14.13 24.14
N VAL A 324 -37.12 -14.06 23.15
CA VAL A 324 -38.33 -13.24 23.22
C VAL A 324 -39.32 -13.73 24.28
N CYS A 325 -39.32 -15.02 24.65
CA CYS A 325 -40.12 -15.53 25.77
C CYS A 325 -39.58 -15.07 27.14
N HIS A 326 -38.35 -14.54 27.21
CA HIS A 326 -37.73 -14.04 28.45
C HIS A 326 -37.67 -12.51 28.48
N ASP A 327 -38.70 -11.83 27.94
CA ASP A 327 -38.95 -10.38 28.01
C ASP A 327 -37.76 -9.52 27.48
N VAL A 328 -37.06 -10.01 26.45
CA VAL A 328 -36.00 -9.22 25.79
C VAL A 328 -36.60 -8.00 25.08
N ASP A 329 -35.90 -6.87 25.15
CA ASP A 329 -36.29 -5.66 24.42
C ASP A 329 -36.05 -5.83 22.90
N VAL A 330 -37.14 -6.05 22.17
CA VAL A 330 -37.13 -6.18 20.71
C VAL A 330 -36.83 -4.87 19.97
N ALA A 331 -36.90 -3.72 20.68
CA ALA A 331 -36.58 -2.39 20.19
C ALA A 331 -35.19 -1.90 20.60
N ALA A 332 -34.38 -2.76 21.24
CA ALA A 332 -33.02 -2.42 21.62
C ALA A 332 -32.23 -1.95 20.41
N GLN A 333 -31.51 -0.84 20.55
CA GLN A 333 -30.66 -0.28 19.49
C GLN A 333 -29.19 -0.57 19.78
N ASP A 334 -28.43 -1.01 18.79
CA ASP A 334 -26.97 -1.10 18.87
C ASP A 334 -26.31 0.29 18.73
N ASN A 335 -24.96 0.34 18.68
CA ASN A 335 -24.23 1.60 18.57
C ASN A 335 -24.46 2.33 17.24
N GLU A 336 -24.98 1.67 16.23
CA GLU A 336 -25.39 2.26 14.96
C GLU A 336 -26.87 2.65 14.94
N GLY A 337 -27.59 2.42 16.05
CA GLY A 337 -29.02 2.66 16.16
C GLY A 337 -29.87 1.56 15.53
N SER A 338 -29.24 0.50 15.00
CA SER A 338 -29.95 -0.62 14.38
C SER A 338 -30.66 -1.46 15.45
N THR A 339 -31.91 -1.86 15.17
CA THR A 339 -32.67 -2.79 16.01
C THR A 339 -32.52 -4.23 15.48
N PRO A 340 -32.90 -5.26 16.25
CA PRO A 340 -32.96 -6.64 15.76
C PRO A 340 -33.75 -6.78 14.46
N LEU A 341 -34.81 -5.97 14.26
CA LEU A 341 -35.60 -5.96 13.05
C LEU A 341 -34.83 -5.42 11.84
N HIS A 342 -33.92 -4.43 12.02
CA HIS A 342 -33.01 -3.98 10.97
C HIS A 342 -32.11 -5.14 10.52
N ARG A 343 -31.50 -5.87 11.46
CA ARG A 343 -30.62 -7.01 11.14
C ARG A 343 -31.37 -8.14 10.42
N ALA A 344 -32.56 -8.51 10.92
CA ALA A 344 -33.41 -9.51 10.26
C ALA A 344 -33.80 -9.08 8.84
N SER A 345 -34.10 -7.79 8.66
CA SER A 345 -34.52 -7.22 7.38
C SER A 345 -33.37 -7.14 6.38
N GLU A 346 -32.19 -6.78 6.84
CA GLU A 346 -30.98 -6.75 6.01
C GLU A 346 -30.60 -8.15 5.49
N GLN A 347 -30.78 -9.18 6.30
CA GLN A 347 -30.41 -10.56 5.94
C GLN A 347 -31.54 -11.35 5.28
N GLY A 348 -32.74 -10.80 5.25
CA GLY A 348 -33.88 -11.44 4.57
C GLY A 348 -34.57 -12.54 5.40
N HIS A 349 -34.42 -12.52 6.72
CA HIS A 349 -34.99 -13.55 7.60
C HIS A 349 -36.47 -13.29 7.89
N VAL A 350 -37.35 -13.73 6.99
CA VAL A 350 -38.82 -13.46 7.02
C VAL A 350 -39.46 -13.89 8.33
N GLU A 351 -39.16 -15.10 8.80
CA GLU A 351 -39.77 -15.65 10.01
C GLU A 351 -39.35 -14.87 11.29
N LEU A 352 -38.09 -14.40 11.29
CA LEU A 352 -37.58 -13.54 12.38
C LEU A 352 -38.23 -12.16 12.35
N ALA A 353 -38.30 -11.54 11.17
CA ALA A 353 -38.96 -10.26 10.99
C ALA A 353 -40.43 -10.33 11.43
N ARG A 354 -41.14 -11.41 11.05
CA ARG A 354 -42.52 -11.67 11.47
C ARG A 354 -42.61 -11.79 12.99
N LEU A 355 -41.75 -12.61 13.59
CA LEU A 355 -41.74 -12.81 15.05
C LEU A 355 -41.53 -11.47 15.78
N LEU A 356 -40.60 -10.66 15.34
CA LEU A 356 -40.28 -9.38 15.95
C LEU A 356 -41.44 -8.37 15.85
N VAL A 357 -42.06 -8.26 14.68
CA VAL A 357 -43.20 -7.37 14.44
C VAL A 357 -44.42 -7.82 15.29
N GLU A 358 -44.70 -9.12 15.32
CA GLU A 358 -45.76 -9.69 16.18
C GLU A 358 -45.53 -9.41 17.69
N ARG A 359 -44.25 -9.19 18.07
CA ARG A 359 -43.87 -8.84 19.46
C ARG A 359 -43.67 -7.35 19.67
N GLY A 360 -44.11 -6.52 18.73
CA GLY A 360 -44.15 -5.07 18.85
C GLY A 360 -42.88 -4.32 18.45
N ALA A 361 -42.01 -4.95 17.69
CA ALA A 361 -40.89 -4.23 17.10
C ALA A 361 -41.40 -3.15 16.12
N ASP A 362 -40.86 -1.94 16.25
CA ASP A 362 -41.24 -0.79 15.41
C ASP A 362 -40.65 -0.94 14.00
N ALA A 363 -41.54 -1.12 13.02
CA ALA A 363 -41.17 -1.19 11.61
C ALA A 363 -40.70 0.16 11.02
N ALA A 364 -40.97 1.27 11.73
CA ALA A 364 -40.55 2.62 11.36
C ALA A 364 -39.28 3.08 12.12
N ALA A 365 -38.72 2.25 12.98
CA ALA A 365 -37.49 2.58 13.69
C ALA A 365 -36.38 3.00 12.72
N GLN A 366 -35.64 4.06 13.04
CA GLN A 366 -34.53 4.55 12.25
C GLN A 366 -33.18 4.29 12.93
N ASP A 367 -32.21 3.81 12.16
CA ASP A 367 -30.82 3.73 12.59
C ASP A 367 -30.12 5.12 12.56
N LYS A 368 -28.85 5.19 12.89
CA LYS A 368 -28.07 6.44 12.83
C LYS A 368 -27.96 7.07 11.43
N PHE A 369 -28.20 6.28 10.39
CA PHE A 369 -28.22 6.77 9.02
C PHE A 369 -29.63 7.16 8.56
N GLY A 370 -30.63 7.09 9.47
CA GLY A 370 -32.04 7.32 9.16
C GLY A 370 -32.70 6.16 8.39
N SER A 371 -31.97 5.06 8.18
CA SER A 371 -32.50 3.91 7.46
C SER A 371 -33.50 3.15 8.32
N THR A 372 -34.62 2.76 7.76
CA THR A 372 -35.60 1.87 8.40
C THR A 372 -35.35 0.41 7.98
N PRO A 373 -35.93 -0.58 8.67
CA PRO A 373 -35.89 -1.98 8.24
C PRO A 373 -36.31 -2.18 6.76
N LEU A 374 -37.26 -1.35 6.27
CA LEU A 374 -37.70 -1.39 4.88
C LEU A 374 -36.64 -0.89 3.89
N HIS A 375 -35.82 0.10 4.28
CA HIS A 375 -34.68 0.52 3.49
C HIS A 375 -33.69 -0.63 3.28
N LEU A 376 -33.35 -1.35 4.35
CA LEU A 376 -32.39 -2.45 4.31
C LEU A 376 -32.92 -3.65 3.49
N ALA A 377 -34.21 -4.01 3.72
CA ALA A 377 -34.86 -5.05 2.92
C ALA A 377 -34.87 -4.67 1.43
N SER A 378 -35.16 -3.39 1.12
CA SER A 378 -35.19 -2.87 -0.25
C SER A 378 -33.81 -2.86 -0.90
N LYS A 379 -32.79 -2.48 -0.15
CA LYS A 379 -31.39 -2.50 -0.58
C LYS A 379 -30.89 -3.90 -0.94
N ARG A 380 -31.36 -4.92 -0.22
CA ARG A 380 -30.93 -6.32 -0.40
C ARG A 380 -31.86 -7.13 -1.30
N GLY A 381 -33.02 -6.60 -1.66
CA GLY A 381 -33.98 -7.27 -2.53
C GLY A 381 -34.84 -8.34 -1.83
N HIS A 382 -35.05 -8.22 -0.54
CA HIS A 382 -35.79 -9.21 0.24
C HIS A 382 -37.31 -8.94 0.16
N VAL A 383 -37.93 -9.40 -0.93
CA VAL A 383 -39.33 -9.15 -1.28
C VAL A 383 -40.30 -9.51 -0.15
N GLU A 384 -40.18 -10.71 0.42
CA GLU A 384 -41.11 -11.20 1.45
C GLU A 384 -40.97 -10.43 2.79
N VAL A 385 -39.74 -9.99 3.12
CA VAL A 385 -39.54 -9.11 4.29
C VAL A 385 -40.11 -7.73 4.01
N ALA A 386 -39.87 -7.17 2.84
CA ALA A 386 -40.41 -5.88 2.45
C ALA A 386 -41.96 -5.91 2.45
N ARG A 387 -42.57 -6.98 1.95
CA ARG A 387 -44.04 -7.20 1.97
C ARG A 387 -44.53 -7.22 3.42
N LEU A 388 -43.89 -8.03 4.26
CA LEU A 388 -44.25 -8.12 5.67
C LEU A 388 -44.22 -6.74 6.36
N LEU A 389 -43.16 -5.98 6.14
CA LEU A 389 -42.98 -4.66 6.75
C LEU A 389 -44.06 -3.67 6.30
N VAL A 390 -44.38 -3.62 5.02
CA VAL A 390 -45.41 -2.75 4.48
C VAL A 390 -46.82 -3.14 4.97
N GLU A 391 -47.12 -4.43 5.05
CA GLU A 391 -48.39 -4.95 5.63
C GLU A 391 -48.56 -4.57 7.11
N HIS A 392 -47.43 -4.32 7.82
CA HIS A 392 -47.43 -3.88 9.21
C HIS A 392 -47.08 -2.39 9.37
N CYS A 393 -47.51 -1.58 8.38
CA CYS A 393 -47.48 -0.12 8.39
C CYS A 393 -46.10 0.51 8.37
N ALA A 394 -45.05 -0.17 7.85
CA ALA A 394 -43.82 0.51 7.50
C ALA A 394 -44.09 1.57 6.40
N ASP A 395 -43.57 2.78 6.64
CA ASP A 395 -43.74 3.89 5.71
C ASP A 395 -42.82 3.74 4.49
N ALA A 396 -43.41 3.51 3.31
CA ALA A 396 -42.72 3.43 2.04
C ALA A 396 -42.10 4.79 1.57
N ALA A 397 -42.56 5.90 2.20
CA ALA A 397 -42.05 7.25 1.96
C ALA A 397 -41.05 7.74 3.02
N ALA A 398 -40.69 6.90 4.00
CA ALA A 398 -39.70 7.24 5.00
C ALA A 398 -38.37 7.61 4.33
N GLN A 399 -37.74 8.70 4.77
CA GLN A 399 -36.47 9.17 4.23
C GLN A 399 -35.32 8.84 5.19
N ASP A 400 -34.23 8.33 4.64
CA ASP A 400 -32.96 8.20 5.36
C ASP A 400 -32.20 9.56 5.43
N GLN A 401 -31.01 9.58 6.04
CA GLN A 401 -30.22 10.82 6.13
C GLN A 401 -29.81 11.39 4.75
N GLY A 402 -29.75 10.55 3.72
CA GLY A 402 -29.52 10.96 2.34
C GLY A 402 -30.78 11.51 1.65
N GLY A 403 -31.95 11.49 2.33
CA GLY A 403 -33.25 11.81 1.74
C GLY A 403 -33.78 10.70 0.86
N SER A 404 -33.11 9.58 0.76
CA SER A 404 -33.54 8.44 -0.05
C SER A 404 -34.68 7.70 0.64
N ILE A 405 -35.72 7.37 -0.09
CA ILE A 405 -36.79 6.46 0.33
C ILE A 405 -36.42 5.02 -0.06
N PRO A 406 -37.07 3.99 0.49
CA PRO A 406 -36.78 2.58 0.15
C PRO A 406 -36.79 2.28 -1.34
N LEU A 407 -37.61 3.02 -2.13
CA LEU A 407 -37.67 2.89 -3.58
C LEU A 407 -36.37 3.30 -4.30
N HIS A 408 -35.63 4.31 -3.78
CA HIS A 408 -34.29 4.67 -4.31
C HIS A 408 -33.33 3.49 -4.18
N TRP A 409 -33.32 2.84 -3.02
CA TRP A 409 -32.45 1.69 -2.78
C TRP A 409 -32.82 0.47 -3.62
N ALA A 410 -34.11 0.14 -3.72
CA ALA A 410 -34.58 -0.94 -4.60
C ALA A 410 -34.19 -0.68 -6.06
N SER A 411 -34.33 0.56 -6.50
CA SER A 411 -34.01 1.00 -7.87
C SER A 411 -32.50 0.98 -8.13
N MET A 412 -31.69 1.45 -7.18
CA MET A 412 -30.23 1.45 -7.26
C MET A 412 -29.64 0.04 -7.38
N TRP A 413 -30.28 -0.96 -6.76
CA TRP A 413 -29.79 -2.34 -6.74
C TRP A 413 -30.53 -3.27 -7.71
N GLY A 414 -31.49 -2.76 -8.47
CA GLY A 414 -32.15 -3.49 -9.54
C GLY A 414 -33.20 -4.49 -9.07
N HIS A 415 -33.79 -4.28 -7.91
CA HIS A 415 -34.74 -5.23 -7.31
C HIS A 415 -36.17 -4.98 -7.81
N VAL A 416 -36.51 -5.50 -9.00
CA VAL A 416 -37.79 -5.27 -9.72
C VAL A 416 -39.00 -5.58 -8.86
N GLU A 417 -39.02 -6.74 -8.18
CA GLU A 417 -40.21 -7.17 -7.41
C GLU A 417 -40.40 -6.31 -6.14
N VAL A 418 -39.29 -5.86 -5.52
CA VAL A 418 -39.38 -4.92 -4.39
C VAL A 418 -39.82 -3.55 -4.88
N THR A 419 -39.28 -3.07 -6.00
CA THR A 419 -39.72 -1.82 -6.65
C THR A 419 -41.22 -1.86 -6.93
N ARG A 420 -41.74 -2.96 -7.53
CA ARG A 420 -43.16 -3.18 -7.78
C ARG A 420 -43.98 -3.08 -6.51
N LEU A 421 -43.56 -3.83 -5.50
CA LEU A 421 -44.20 -3.86 -4.17
C LEU A 421 -44.30 -2.45 -3.56
N LEU A 422 -43.22 -1.71 -3.54
CA LEU A 422 -43.16 -0.37 -2.94
C LEU A 422 -44.10 0.61 -3.66
N VAL A 423 -44.11 0.63 -4.99
CA VAL A 423 -44.98 1.49 -5.79
C VAL A 423 -46.46 1.12 -5.62
N GLU A 424 -46.81 -0.18 -5.56
CA GLU A 424 -48.15 -0.66 -5.28
C GLU A 424 -48.67 -0.21 -3.90
N HIS A 425 -47.75 0.02 -2.95
CA HIS A 425 -48.08 0.52 -1.63
C HIS A 425 -47.82 2.02 -1.44
N GLY A 426 -47.75 2.76 -2.57
CA GLY A 426 -47.78 4.22 -2.56
C GLY A 426 -46.43 4.93 -2.48
N ALA A 427 -45.32 4.24 -2.70
CA ALA A 427 -44.02 4.93 -2.83
C ALA A 427 -44.04 5.86 -4.04
N ASP A 428 -43.60 7.09 -3.86
CA ASP A 428 -43.58 8.12 -4.91
C ASP A 428 -42.40 7.88 -5.85
N THR A 429 -42.70 7.60 -7.15
CA THR A 429 -41.71 7.39 -8.20
C THR A 429 -40.95 8.67 -8.59
N THR A 430 -41.44 9.84 -8.15
CA THR A 430 -40.83 11.17 -8.42
C THR A 430 -40.11 11.74 -7.21
N ALA A 431 -40.11 11.03 -6.07
CA ALA A 431 -39.40 11.46 -4.88
C ALA A 431 -37.94 11.75 -5.19
N GLN A 432 -37.42 12.85 -4.65
CA GLN A 432 -36.02 13.24 -4.77
C GLN A 432 -35.28 13.03 -3.46
N ASP A 433 -34.10 12.47 -3.52
CA ASP A 433 -33.15 12.43 -2.40
C ASP A 433 -32.42 13.78 -2.26
N LYS A 434 -31.47 13.90 -1.33
CA LYS A 434 -30.73 15.16 -1.10
C LYS A 434 -29.88 15.60 -2.28
N ASP A 435 -29.49 14.67 -3.15
CA ASP A 435 -28.77 14.97 -4.39
C ASP A 435 -29.73 15.39 -5.50
N GLY A 436 -31.05 15.42 -5.24
CA GLY A 436 -32.08 15.68 -6.20
C GLY A 436 -32.39 14.48 -7.11
N SER A 437 -31.72 13.34 -6.87
CA SER A 437 -31.89 12.15 -7.70
C SER A 437 -33.21 11.45 -7.37
N THR A 438 -33.91 11.03 -8.43
CA THR A 438 -35.12 10.20 -8.33
C THR A 438 -34.76 8.71 -8.37
N PRO A 439 -35.69 7.80 -8.01
CA PRO A 439 -35.47 6.35 -8.19
C PRO A 439 -35.05 5.98 -9.62
N LEU A 440 -35.56 6.70 -10.64
CA LEU A 440 -35.18 6.49 -12.03
C LEU A 440 -33.74 6.88 -12.34
N HIS A 441 -33.22 7.97 -11.71
CA HIS A 441 -31.77 8.30 -11.77
C HIS A 441 -30.94 7.14 -11.24
N ARG A 442 -31.27 6.65 -10.06
CA ARG A 442 -30.52 5.56 -9.41
C ARG A 442 -30.56 4.26 -10.22
N ALA A 443 -31.71 3.93 -10.83
CA ALA A 443 -31.83 2.78 -11.73
C ALA A 443 -30.96 2.96 -12.99
N SER A 444 -30.99 4.16 -13.57
CA SER A 444 -30.25 4.49 -14.81
C SER A 444 -28.73 4.53 -14.60
N GLU A 445 -28.26 5.11 -13.49
CA GLU A 445 -26.85 5.08 -13.09
C GLU A 445 -26.30 3.66 -12.95
N ARG A 446 -27.14 2.71 -12.59
CA ARG A 446 -26.75 1.32 -12.38
C ARG A 446 -27.09 0.38 -13.54
N GLY A 447 -27.84 0.86 -14.54
CA GLY A 447 -28.20 0.09 -15.72
C GLY A 447 -29.30 -0.94 -15.48
N HIS A 448 -30.23 -0.66 -14.59
CA HIS A 448 -31.34 -1.56 -14.29
C HIS A 448 -32.54 -1.27 -15.16
N ALA A 449 -32.47 -1.70 -16.42
CA ALA A 449 -33.46 -1.40 -17.45
C ALA A 449 -34.89 -1.86 -17.08
N GLU A 450 -35.04 -3.03 -16.46
CA GLU A 450 -36.38 -3.53 -16.07
C GLU A 450 -37.00 -2.67 -14.94
N VAL A 451 -36.20 -2.21 -14.00
CA VAL A 451 -36.64 -1.28 -12.95
C VAL A 451 -37.01 0.06 -13.56
N ALA A 452 -36.15 0.59 -14.44
CA ALA A 452 -36.39 1.85 -15.14
C ALA A 452 -37.68 1.80 -15.96
N LEU A 453 -37.90 0.73 -16.74
CA LEU A 453 -39.12 0.50 -17.48
C LEU A 453 -40.37 0.57 -16.57
N PHE A 454 -40.33 -0.19 -15.49
CA PHE A 454 -41.44 -0.20 -14.55
C PHE A 454 -41.71 1.17 -13.91
N LEU A 455 -40.66 1.89 -13.53
CA LEU A 455 -40.79 3.24 -12.94
C LEU A 455 -41.43 4.23 -13.94
N VAL A 456 -40.99 4.22 -15.22
CA VAL A 456 -41.50 5.10 -16.24
C VAL A 456 -42.98 4.77 -16.60
N GLU A 457 -43.33 3.48 -16.69
CA GLU A 457 -44.71 3.03 -16.83
C GLU A 457 -45.61 3.50 -15.66
N LYS A 458 -45.01 3.71 -14.46
CA LYS A 458 -45.70 4.22 -13.28
C LYS A 458 -45.60 5.73 -13.09
N GLY A 459 -45.12 6.44 -14.11
CA GLY A 459 -45.14 7.90 -14.16
C GLY A 459 -43.87 8.60 -13.68
N ALA A 460 -42.78 7.90 -13.55
CA ALA A 460 -41.49 8.55 -13.30
C ALA A 460 -41.10 9.40 -14.51
N ASP A 461 -40.62 10.62 -14.26
CA ASP A 461 -40.23 11.57 -15.31
C ASP A 461 -38.81 11.23 -15.83
N ALA A 462 -38.74 10.82 -17.11
CA ALA A 462 -37.46 10.52 -17.78
C ALA A 462 -36.61 11.76 -18.07
N ALA A 463 -37.18 12.98 -17.93
CA ALA A 463 -36.49 14.24 -18.09
C ALA A 463 -36.19 14.95 -16.76
N ALA A 464 -36.53 14.31 -15.63
CA ALA A 464 -36.20 14.88 -14.32
C ALA A 464 -34.71 15.20 -14.20
N GLN A 465 -34.40 16.31 -13.56
CA GLN A 465 -32.99 16.72 -13.27
C GLN A 465 -32.71 16.58 -11.79
N ASP A 466 -31.51 16.08 -11.46
CA ASP A 466 -30.95 16.12 -10.12
C ASP A 466 -30.31 17.50 -9.81
N ASN A 467 -29.69 17.66 -8.64
CA ASN A 467 -29.06 18.92 -8.23
C ASN A 467 -27.84 19.30 -9.10
N GLU A 468 -27.26 18.32 -9.80
CA GLU A 468 -26.18 18.54 -10.76
C GLU A 468 -26.72 18.84 -12.17
N GLY A 469 -28.05 18.86 -12.35
CA GLY A 469 -28.72 19.04 -13.63
C GLY A 469 -28.69 17.78 -14.49
N SER A 470 -28.17 16.68 -13.99
CA SER A 470 -28.11 15.42 -14.73
C SER A 470 -29.48 14.76 -14.79
N THR A 471 -29.79 14.14 -15.92
CA THR A 471 -31.01 13.37 -16.14
C THR A 471 -30.73 11.86 -16.10
N PRO A 472 -31.72 11.00 -15.98
CA PRO A 472 -31.54 9.54 -16.09
C PRO A 472 -30.76 9.11 -17.36
N LEU A 473 -30.92 9.86 -18.45
CA LEU A 473 -30.20 9.60 -19.70
C LEU A 473 -28.70 9.88 -19.60
N HIS A 474 -28.28 10.85 -18.75
CA HIS A 474 -26.85 11.06 -18.43
C HIS A 474 -26.28 9.81 -17.75
N GLY A 475 -26.97 9.27 -16.74
CA GLY A 475 -26.57 8.05 -16.06
C GLY A 475 -26.45 6.85 -17.01
N ALA A 476 -27.44 6.63 -17.85
CA ALA A 476 -27.42 5.60 -18.89
C ALA A 476 -26.24 5.80 -19.87
N SER A 477 -25.90 7.07 -20.18
CA SER A 477 -24.82 7.41 -21.11
C SER A 477 -23.44 7.15 -20.54
N VAL A 478 -23.22 7.36 -19.25
CA VAL A 478 -21.98 6.99 -18.57
C VAL A 478 -21.74 5.48 -18.66
N ARG A 479 -22.78 4.67 -18.59
CA ARG A 479 -22.68 3.21 -18.67
C ARG A 479 -22.60 2.65 -20.07
N GLY A 480 -23.09 3.38 -21.05
CA GLY A 480 -23.24 2.89 -22.39
C GLY A 480 -24.45 1.94 -22.60
N ASP A 481 -25.45 2.07 -21.76
CA ASP A 481 -26.64 1.20 -21.81
C ASP A 481 -27.58 1.61 -22.92
N VAL A 482 -27.47 0.92 -24.04
CA VAL A 482 -28.22 1.17 -25.24
C VAL A 482 -29.71 0.88 -25.06
N GLU A 483 -30.06 -0.23 -24.43
CA GLU A 483 -31.46 -0.62 -24.24
C GLU A 483 -32.20 0.32 -23.30
N LEU A 484 -31.57 0.68 -22.20
CA LEU A 484 -32.09 1.67 -21.26
C LEU A 484 -32.26 3.04 -21.91
N SER A 485 -31.28 3.47 -22.72
CA SER A 485 -31.40 4.76 -23.42
C SER A 485 -32.55 4.80 -24.43
N ARG A 486 -32.77 3.72 -25.18
CA ARG A 486 -33.96 3.59 -26.08
C ARG A 486 -35.26 3.72 -25.28
N LEU A 487 -35.32 3.00 -24.17
CA LEU A 487 -36.48 3.05 -23.29
C LEU A 487 -36.75 4.48 -22.78
N LEU A 488 -35.70 5.17 -22.33
CA LEU A 488 -35.83 6.56 -21.86
C LEU A 488 -36.31 7.50 -22.99
N PHE A 489 -35.87 7.31 -24.24
CA PHE A 489 -36.35 8.09 -25.39
C PHE A 489 -37.82 7.84 -25.71
N GLU A 490 -38.27 6.58 -25.65
CA GLU A 490 -39.68 6.23 -25.84
C GLU A 490 -40.58 6.95 -24.82
N HIS A 491 -40.02 7.31 -23.67
CA HIS A 491 -40.75 7.99 -22.58
C HIS A 491 -40.33 9.47 -22.39
N GLY A 492 -39.75 10.09 -23.43
CA GLY A 492 -39.59 11.55 -23.50
C GLY A 492 -38.28 12.11 -22.97
N ALA A 493 -37.25 11.29 -22.74
CA ALA A 493 -35.93 11.79 -22.40
C ALA A 493 -35.36 12.72 -23.48
N ASN A 494 -34.73 13.81 -23.10
CA ASN A 494 -34.14 14.80 -23.99
C ASN A 494 -32.67 14.49 -24.26
N ALA A 495 -32.30 14.15 -25.50
CA ALA A 495 -30.90 13.89 -25.89
C ALA A 495 -29.99 15.11 -25.80
N ALA A 496 -30.55 16.33 -25.81
CA ALA A 496 -29.84 17.59 -25.75
C ALA A 496 -29.84 18.22 -24.34
N ALA A 497 -30.32 17.50 -23.31
CA ALA A 497 -30.25 17.98 -21.93
C ALA A 497 -28.81 18.25 -21.50
N GLN A 498 -28.57 19.39 -20.86
CA GLN A 498 -27.28 19.74 -20.30
C GLN A 498 -27.35 19.70 -18.79
N ASN A 499 -26.33 19.12 -18.16
CA ASN A 499 -26.14 19.24 -16.72
C ASN A 499 -25.44 20.57 -16.35
N ASN A 500 -25.17 20.81 -15.06
CA ASN A 500 -24.53 22.06 -14.58
C ASN A 500 -23.10 22.23 -15.09
N GLU A 501 -22.43 21.15 -15.53
CA GLU A 501 -21.14 21.19 -16.20
C GLU A 501 -21.26 21.53 -17.70
N GLY A 502 -22.48 21.68 -18.21
CA GLY A 502 -22.77 21.84 -19.63
C GLY A 502 -22.69 20.55 -20.43
N SER A 503 -22.37 19.44 -19.80
CA SER A 503 -22.23 18.16 -20.47
C SER A 503 -23.60 17.60 -20.86
N THR A 504 -23.72 17.10 -22.08
CA THR A 504 -24.88 16.37 -22.57
C THR A 504 -24.66 14.85 -22.46
N PRO A 505 -25.71 14.03 -22.58
CA PRO A 505 -25.56 12.57 -22.69
C PRO A 505 -24.52 12.14 -23.74
N LEU A 506 -24.41 12.90 -24.86
CA LEU A 506 -23.46 12.62 -25.94
C LEU A 506 -22.00 12.91 -25.52
N HIS A 507 -21.75 13.92 -24.66
CA HIS A 507 -20.43 14.15 -24.06
C HIS A 507 -20.00 12.94 -23.25
N LEU A 508 -20.87 12.46 -22.36
CA LEU A 508 -20.56 11.33 -21.49
C LEU A 508 -20.35 10.02 -22.27
N ALA A 509 -21.20 9.78 -23.27
CA ALA A 509 -21.03 8.64 -24.17
C ALA A 509 -19.72 8.72 -24.95
N SER A 510 -19.31 9.94 -25.36
CA SER A 510 -18.05 10.17 -26.08
C SER A 510 -16.83 10.00 -25.18
N GLU A 511 -16.88 10.55 -23.98
CA GLU A 511 -15.83 10.36 -22.96
C GLU A 511 -15.60 8.89 -22.65
N ARG A 512 -16.66 8.09 -22.57
CA ARG A 512 -16.60 6.66 -22.27
C ARG A 512 -16.38 5.76 -23.49
N GLY A 513 -16.50 6.28 -24.71
CA GLY A 513 -16.30 5.53 -25.94
C GLY A 513 -17.46 4.61 -26.33
N HIS A 514 -18.68 4.98 -25.99
CA HIS A 514 -19.87 4.17 -26.26
C HIS A 514 -20.43 4.47 -27.66
N VAL A 515 -19.80 3.94 -28.71
CA VAL A 515 -20.09 4.23 -30.14
C VAL A 515 -21.54 3.99 -30.49
N GLU A 516 -22.10 2.84 -30.09
CA GLU A 516 -23.50 2.48 -30.46
C GLU A 516 -24.51 3.38 -29.73
N LEU A 517 -24.22 3.73 -28.48
CA LEU A 517 -25.05 4.68 -27.77
C LEU A 517 -24.95 6.09 -28.37
N ALA A 518 -23.76 6.55 -28.70
CA ALA A 518 -23.57 7.84 -29.37
C ALA A 518 -24.34 7.92 -30.69
N ARG A 519 -24.39 6.82 -31.47
CA ARG A 519 -25.24 6.72 -32.68
C ARG A 519 -26.70 7.00 -32.36
N ILE A 520 -27.22 6.30 -31.34
CA ILE A 520 -28.64 6.46 -30.95
C ILE A 520 -28.93 7.87 -30.46
N LEU A 521 -28.03 8.44 -29.65
CA LEU A 521 -28.16 9.81 -29.16
C LEU A 521 -28.27 10.82 -30.31
N VAL A 522 -27.40 10.69 -31.31
CA VAL A 522 -27.43 11.57 -32.49
C VAL A 522 -28.68 11.34 -33.34
N GLU A 523 -29.11 10.10 -33.55
CA GLU A 523 -30.38 9.76 -34.25
C GLU A 523 -31.60 10.38 -33.55
N HIS A 524 -31.54 10.57 -32.21
CA HIS A 524 -32.60 11.21 -31.42
C HIS A 524 -32.36 12.71 -31.19
N GLY A 525 -31.47 13.33 -31.96
CA GLY A 525 -31.28 14.78 -32.00
C GLY A 525 -30.31 15.35 -30.99
N ALA A 526 -29.36 14.57 -30.47
CA ALA A 526 -28.26 15.11 -29.68
C ALA A 526 -27.41 16.06 -30.55
N ASP A 527 -27.11 17.23 -30.01
CA ASP A 527 -26.29 18.24 -30.68
C ASP A 527 -24.80 17.83 -30.62
N THR A 528 -24.18 17.54 -31.76
CA THR A 528 -22.77 17.20 -31.88
C THR A 528 -21.86 18.38 -31.67
N ALA A 529 -22.38 19.63 -31.72
CA ALA A 529 -21.65 20.87 -31.50
C ALA A 529 -21.86 21.46 -30.07
N ALA A 530 -22.64 20.77 -29.24
CA ALA A 530 -22.82 21.18 -27.85
C ALA A 530 -21.47 21.32 -27.13
N GLN A 531 -21.34 22.37 -26.30
CA GLN A 531 -20.14 22.65 -25.52
C GLN A 531 -20.43 22.50 -24.04
N ASP A 532 -19.52 21.86 -23.31
CA ASP A 532 -19.51 21.84 -21.86
C ASP A 532 -18.86 23.10 -21.26
N LYS A 533 -18.71 23.17 -19.97
CA LYS A 533 -18.07 24.33 -19.29
C LYS A 533 -16.60 24.56 -19.68
N PHE A 534 -15.95 23.54 -20.20
CA PHE A 534 -14.60 23.60 -20.77
C PHE A 534 -14.62 23.91 -22.26
N LYS A 535 -15.79 24.22 -22.82
CA LYS A 535 -16.03 24.37 -24.25
C LYS A 535 -15.67 23.11 -25.06
N SER A 536 -15.43 22.00 -24.41
CA SER A 536 -15.20 20.74 -25.08
C SER A 536 -16.48 20.26 -25.74
N THR A 537 -16.38 19.77 -26.96
CA THR A 537 -17.48 19.13 -27.69
C THR A 537 -17.37 17.60 -27.55
N PRO A 538 -18.39 16.83 -27.83
CA PRO A 538 -18.29 15.37 -27.90
C PRO A 538 -17.12 14.87 -28.77
N LEU A 539 -16.77 15.63 -29.83
CA LEU A 539 -15.67 15.31 -30.71
C LEU A 539 -14.30 15.48 -30.01
N HIS A 540 -14.14 16.47 -29.15
CA HIS A 540 -12.93 16.63 -28.33
C HIS A 540 -12.73 15.39 -27.44
N LEU A 541 -13.76 15.01 -26.67
CA LEU A 541 -13.70 13.87 -25.76
C LEU A 541 -13.45 12.54 -26.50
N ALA A 542 -14.09 12.35 -27.65
CA ALA A 542 -13.82 11.17 -28.50
C ALA A 542 -12.39 11.15 -29.03
N SER A 543 -11.84 12.34 -29.36
CA SER A 543 -10.45 12.49 -29.86
C SER A 543 -9.43 12.29 -28.75
N GLU A 544 -9.68 12.84 -27.59
CA GLU A 544 -8.87 12.61 -26.38
C GLU A 544 -8.84 11.12 -26.00
N ARG A 545 -9.94 10.41 -26.17
CA ARG A 545 -10.01 8.96 -25.97
C ARG A 545 -9.30 8.16 -27.07
N GLY A 546 -9.21 8.67 -28.30
CA GLY A 546 -8.67 7.97 -29.47
C GLY A 546 -9.64 6.97 -30.10
N ASP A 547 -10.94 7.21 -30.00
CA ASP A 547 -11.92 6.31 -30.62
C ASP A 547 -12.24 6.75 -32.05
N VAL A 548 -11.51 6.20 -32.99
CA VAL A 548 -11.64 6.52 -34.43
C VAL A 548 -13.05 6.25 -34.97
N LYS A 549 -13.74 5.20 -34.46
CA LYS A 549 -15.10 4.87 -34.90
C LYS A 549 -16.09 5.92 -34.44
N LEU A 550 -15.95 6.35 -33.20
CA LEU A 550 -16.79 7.38 -32.59
C LEU A 550 -16.55 8.75 -33.25
N VAL A 551 -15.29 9.12 -33.47
CA VAL A 551 -14.92 10.35 -34.19
C VAL A 551 -15.52 10.34 -35.60
N ARG A 552 -15.43 9.25 -36.33
CA ARG A 552 -16.03 9.09 -37.65
C ARG A 552 -17.55 9.31 -37.61
N LEU A 553 -18.22 8.68 -36.64
CA LEU A 553 -19.66 8.82 -36.42
C LEU A 553 -20.02 10.29 -36.18
N LEU A 554 -19.34 10.97 -35.26
CA LEU A 554 -19.64 12.36 -34.93
C LEU A 554 -19.44 13.30 -36.12
N ILE A 555 -18.38 13.14 -36.89
CA ILE A 555 -18.10 13.94 -38.09
C ILE A 555 -19.16 13.67 -39.19
N GLU A 556 -19.56 12.43 -39.37
CA GLU A 556 -20.62 12.08 -40.34
C GLU A 556 -21.98 12.75 -40.00
N HIS A 557 -22.17 13.07 -38.71
CA HIS A 557 -23.35 13.78 -38.21
C HIS A 557 -23.13 15.28 -37.96
N GLY A 558 -22.05 15.84 -38.53
CA GLY A 558 -21.86 17.28 -38.59
C GLY A 558 -21.04 17.90 -37.48
N ALA A 559 -20.32 17.11 -36.69
CA ALA A 559 -19.40 17.67 -35.68
C ALA A 559 -18.31 18.52 -36.33
N ASP A 560 -18.05 19.71 -35.77
CA ASP A 560 -17.04 20.64 -36.24
C ASP A 560 -15.62 20.21 -35.82
N VAL A 561 -14.81 19.79 -36.79
CA VAL A 561 -13.42 19.39 -36.60
C VAL A 561 -12.50 20.56 -36.21
N SER A 562 -12.97 21.82 -36.39
CA SER A 562 -12.26 23.04 -36.05
C SER A 562 -12.69 23.65 -34.71
N ALA A 563 -13.62 23.01 -34.01
CA ALA A 563 -14.08 23.46 -32.69
C ALA A 563 -12.88 23.59 -31.73
N ARG A 564 -12.94 24.60 -30.87
CA ARG A 564 -11.92 24.88 -29.89
C ARG A 564 -12.48 24.79 -28.48
N ASP A 565 -11.76 24.06 -27.63
CA ASP A 565 -12.06 24.02 -26.20
C ASP A 565 -11.62 25.28 -25.47
N LYS A 566 -11.61 25.27 -24.15
CA LYS A 566 -11.22 26.41 -23.31
C LYS A 566 -9.72 26.72 -23.40
N GLU A 567 -8.90 25.71 -23.57
CA GLU A 567 -7.46 25.77 -23.78
C GLU A 567 -7.13 26.17 -25.24
N GLY A 568 -8.11 26.31 -26.10
CA GLY A 568 -7.96 26.63 -27.53
C GLY A 568 -7.56 25.41 -28.36
N SER A 569 -7.50 24.24 -27.77
CA SER A 569 -7.15 23.00 -28.44
C SER A 569 -8.29 22.53 -29.34
N THR A 570 -7.93 21.95 -30.48
CA THR A 570 -8.87 21.31 -31.41
C THR A 570 -8.78 19.79 -31.26
N PRO A 571 -9.75 19.03 -31.80
CA PRO A 571 -9.64 17.56 -31.85
C PRO A 571 -8.34 17.04 -32.43
N LEU A 572 -7.69 17.79 -33.35
CA LEU A 572 -6.42 17.42 -33.93
C LEU A 572 -5.24 17.61 -32.97
N HIS A 573 -5.28 18.62 -32.06
CA HIS A 573 -4.31 18.75 -30.99
C HIS A 573 -4.35 17.53 -30.07
N LEU A 574 -5.54 17.13 -29.62
CA LEU A 574 -5.73 15.99 -28.74
C LEU A 574 -5.32 14.65 -29.40
N ALA A 575 -5.63 14.48 -30.70
CA ALA A 575 -5.17 13.34 -31.48
C ALA A 575 -3.63 13.31 -31.56
N SER A 576 -3.00 14.49 -31.72
CA SER A 576 -1.55 14.62 -31.83
C SER A 576 -0.85 14.41 -30.49
N GLU A 577 -1.40 14.92 -29.41
CA GLU A 577 -0.93 14.67 -28.04
C GLU A 577 -1.01 13.18 -27.68
N ARG A 578 -2.01 12.50 -28.17
CA ARG A 578 -2.17 11.06 -27.98
C ARG A 578 -1.24 10.21 -28.87
N GLY A 579 -0.80 10.76 -30.01
CA GLY A 579 -0.04 10.05 -31.04
C GLY A 579 -0.91 9.10 -31.86
N ASP A 580 -2.16 9.42 -32.06
CA ASP A 580 -3.08 8.58 -32.83
C ASP A 580 -3.04 8.96 -34.32
N LEU A 581 -2.21 8.26 -35.06
CA LEU A 581 -2.00 8.51 -36.50
C LEU A 581 -3.29 8.29 -37.32
N GLU A 582 -4.09 7.26 -37.01
CA GLU A 582 -5.32 6.97 -37.73
C GLU A 582 -6.35 8.06 -37.51
N LEU A 583 -6.50 8.49 -36.26
CA LEU A 583 -7.39 9.59 -35.88
C LEU A 583 -6.98 10.91 -36.52
N ALA A 584 -5.70 11.28 -36.42
CA ALA A 584 -5.19 12.51 -37.04
C ALA A 584 -5.39 12.50 -38.57
N ARG A 585 -5.17 11.37 -39.22
CA ARG A 585 -5.43 11.21 -40.67
C ARG A 585 -6.91 11.44 -40.98
N LEU A 586 -7.81 10.86 -40.22
CA LEU A 586 -9.24 11.05 -40.37
C LEU A 586 -9.64 12.53 -40.25
N LEU A 587 -9.15 13.22 -39.22
CA LEU A 587 -9.44 14.64 -38.98
C LEU A 587 -8.90 15.53 -40.11
N LEU A 588 -7.66 15.28 -40.58
CA LEU A 588 -7.04 16.01 -41.71
C LEU A 588 -7.77 15.75 -43.05
N GLU A 589 -8.24 14.54 -43.29
CA GLU A 589 -9.11 14.22 -44.46
C GLU A 589 -10.44 14.97 -44.43
N ARG A 590 -10.87 15.39 -43.26
CA ARG A 590 -12.11 16.19 -43.06
C ARG A 590 -11.80 17.68 -42.87
N SER A 591 -10.67 18.14 -43.36
CA SER A 591 -10.23 19.55 -43.43
C SER A 591 -9.91 20.17 -42.06
N ALA A 592 -9.50 19.38 -41.05
CA ALA A 592 -8.86 19.96 -39.87
C ALA A 592 -7.58 20.73 -40.29
N ASP A 593 -7.39 21.92 -39.70
CA ASP A 593 -6.20 22.75 -39.97
C ASP A 593 -4.99 22.25 -39.14
N ALA A 594 -3.95 21.81 -39.85
CA ALA A 594 -2.73 21.32 -39.26
C ALA A 594 -1.84 22.44 -38.64
N ALA A 595 -2.13 23.71 -38.96
CA ALA A 595 -1.34 24.86 -38.51
C ALA A 595 -2.05 25.65 -37.39
N VAL A 596 -3.20 25.18 -36.92
CA VAL A 596 -3.98 25.86 -35.87
C VAL A 596 -3.17 25.91 -34.58
N ARG A 597 -3.27 27.00 -33.83
CA ARG A 597 -2.61 27.20 -32.53
C ARG A 597 -3.61 27.17 -31.40
N ASP A 598 -3.28 26.49 -30.32
CA ASP A 598 -4.02 26.58 -29.05
C ASP A 598 -3.71 27.90 -28.31
N ASN A 599 -4.19 28.07 -27.06
CA ASN A 599 -3.95 29.30 -26.28
C ASN A 599 -2.50 29.42 -25.79
N GLU A 600 -1.78 28.32 -25.75
CA GLU A 600 -0.33 28.28 -25.46
C GLU A 600 0.51 28.56 -26.71
N GLY A 601 -0.14 28.75 -27.86
CA GLY A 601 0.53 28.95 -29.14
C GLY A 601 1.01 27.66 -29.78
N SER A 602 0.82 26.51 -29.11
CA SER A 602 1.22 25.21 -29.61
C SER A 602 0.35 24.77 -30.79
N THR A 603 0.97 24.10 -31.75
CA THR A 603 0.27 23.48 -32.88
C THR A 603 0.23 21.94 -32.71
N PRO A 604 -0.62 21.23 -33.44
CA PRO A 604 -0.59 19.77 -33.45
C PRO A 604 0.80 19.17 -33.68
N LEU A 605 1.66 19.87 -34.43
CA LEU A 605 3.05 19.44 -34.70
C LEU A 605 3.93 19.58 -33.43
N HIS A 606 3.72 20.59 -32.58
CA HIS A 606 4.37 20.68 -31.28
C HIS A 606 4.05 19.44 -30.42
N ARG A 607 2.77 19.11 -30.29
CA ARG A 607 2.32 17.95 -29.50
C ARG A 607 2.88 16.62 -30.06
N ALA A 608 2.88 16.45 -31.39
CA ALA A 608 3.49 15.28 -32.03
C ALA A 608 5.02 15.20 -31.80
N SER A 609 5.69 16.35 -31.82
CA SER A 609 7.14 16.43 -31.58
C SER A 609 7.52 16.22 -30.14
N GLU A 610 6.72 16.76 -29.19
CA GLU A 610 6.84 16.51 -27.75
C GLU A 610 6.71 15.01 -27.43
N ARG A 611 5.81 14.32 -28.13
CA ARG A 611 5.65 12.89 -28.01
C ARG A 611 6.76 12.06 -28.71
N GLY A 612 7.36 12.62 -29.75
CA GLY A 612 8.33 11.92 -30.61
C GLY A 612 7.68 11.02 -31.64
N ASP A 613 6.48 11.35 -32.09
CA ASP A 613 5.77 10.55 -33.08
C ASP A 613 6.15 11.01 -34.50
N MET A 614 7.15 10.38 -35.07
CA MET A 614 7.71 10.72 -36.38
C MET A 614 6.69 10.54 -37.51
N GLU A 615 5.91 9.48 -37.50
CA GLU A 615 4.92 9.22 -38.56
C GLU A 615 3.78 10.25 -38.52
N LEU A 616 3.36 10.64 -37.34
CA LEU A 616 2.35 11.68 -37.14
C LEU A 616 2.92 13.07 -37.55
N ALA A 617 4.13 13.40 -37.13
CA ALA A 617 4.79 14.63 -37.51
C ALA A 617 4.93 14.73 -39.04
N ARG A 618 5.32 13.65 -39.72
CA ARG A 618 5.39 13.58 -41.17
C ARG A 618 4.02 13.87 -41.81
N LEU A 619 2.99 13.22 -41.33
CA LEU A 619 1.60 13.44 -41.80
C LEU A 619 1.18 14.92 -41.66
N LEU A 620 1.46 15.53 -40.49
CA LEU A 620 1.13 16.93 -40.23
C LEU A 620 1.87 17.89 -41.16
N VAL A 621 3.18 17.70 -41.37
CA VAL A 621 4.01 18.52 -42.27
C VAL A 621 3.53 18.37 -43.69
N GLU A 622 3.28 17.16 -44.20
CA GLU A 622 2.70 16.90 -45.53
C GLU A 622 1.36 17.58 -45.74
N ARG A 623 0.60 17.83 -44.64
CA ARG A 623 -0.71 18.50 -44.66
C ARG A 623 -0.64 20.00 -44.32
N GLY A 624 0.56 20.60 -44.31
CA GLY A 624 0.75 22.03 -44.20
C GLY A 624 1.06 22.57 -42.80
N ALA A 625 1.39 21.71 -41.83
CA ALA A 625 1.91 22.19 -40.54
C ALA A 625 3.24 22.93 -40.75
N TYR A 626 3.39 24.06 -40.05
CA TYR A 626 4.58 24.90 -40.18
C TYR A 626 5.66 24.44 -39.19
N ALA A 627 6.76 23.86 -39.70
CA ALA A 627 7.83 23.28 -38.89
C ALA A 627 8.60 24.31 -38.02
N ALA A 628 8.57 25.60 -38.40
CA ALA A 628 9.17 26.68 -37.62
C ALA A 628 8.15 27.47 -36.74
N ALA A 629 6.96 26.92 -36.52
CA ALA A 629 6.02 27.55 -35.62
C ALA A 629 6.61 27.64 -34.21
N GLN A 630 6.46 28.78 -33.58
CA GLN A 630 6.81 28.97 -32.15
C GLN A 630 5.53 29.01 -31.30
N ASP A 631 5.55 28.34 -30.18
CA ASP A 631 4.53 28.53 -29.14
C ASP A 631 4.75 29.86 -28.39
N ASN A 632 3.98 30.12 -27.32
CA ASN A 632 4.09 31.35 -26.54
C ASN A 632 5.36 31.42 -25.69
N GLU A 633 6.00 30.29 -25.43
CA GLU A 633 7.29 30.16 -24.77
C GLU A 633 8.47 30.27 -25.76
N GLY A 634 8.16 30.47 -27.04
CA GLY A 634 9.16 30.54 -28.12
C GLY A 634 9.67 29.16 -28.56
N SER A 635 9.24 28.10 -27.98
CA SER A 635 9.64 26.73 -28.34
C SER A 635 9.07 26.35 -29.71
N THR A 636 9.85 25.62 -30.48
CA THR A 636 9.44 25.08 -31.78
C THR A 636 9.36 23.55 -31.69
N PRO A 637 8.72 22.86 -32.64
CA PRO A 637 8.78 21.40 -32.75
C PRO A 637 10.21 20.83 -32.73
N LEU A 638 11.19 21.58 -33.22
CA LEU A 638 12.59 21.17 -33.21
C LEU A 638 13.23 21.25 -31.81
N HIS A 639 12.79 22.17 -30.92
CA HIS A 639 13.20 22.19 -29.52
C HIS A 639 12.77 20.89 -28.83
N TRP A 640 11.52 20.47 -28.99
CA TRP A 640 11.01 19.23 -28.45
C TRP A 640 11.70 17.99 -28.97
N ALA A 641 11.95 17.95 -30.31
CA ALA A 641 12.76 16.89 -30.93
C ALA A 641 14.17 16.83 -30.33
N SER A 642 14.78 18.01 -30.05
CA SER A 642 16.12 18.13 -29.48
C SER A 642 16.16 17.64 -28.02
N GLU A 643 15.15 17.97 -27.26
CA GLU A 643 15.00 17.55 -25.86
C GLU A 643 14.79 16.04 -25.74
N ARG A 644 14.11 15.43 -26.69
CA ARG A 644 13.94 13.97 -26.76
C ARG A 644 15.12 13.22 -27.36
N GLY A 645 15.89 13.88 -28.22
CA GLY A 645 16.96 13.25 -29.01
C GLY A 645 16.43 12.42 -30.17
N ASP A 646 15.32 12.82 -30.75
CA ASP A 646 14.73 12.12 -31.89
C ASP A 646 15.34 12.63 -33.21
N ILE A 647 16.36 11.94 -33.67
CA ILE A 647 17.17 12.32 -34.85
C ILE A 647 16.33 12.27 -36.11
N GLU A 648 15.49 11.26 -36.27
CA GLU A 648 14.70 11.10 -37.49
C GLU A 648 13.62 12.18 -37.59
N LEU A 649 13.01 12.53 -36.42
CA LEU A 649 12.08 13.64 -36.34
C LEU A 649 12.77 14.99 -36.62
N ALA A 650 13.95 15.22 -36.04
CA ALA A 650 14.72 16.43 -36.33
C ALA A 650 15.07 16.58 -37.79
N ARG A 651 15.52 15.50 -38.44
CA ARG A 651 15.83 15.48 -39.88
C ARG A 651 14.58 15.88 -40.69
N LEU A 652 13.43 15.29 -40.38
CA LEU A 652 12.17 15.63 -41.02
C LEU A 652 11.83 17.12 -40.85
N LEU A 653 11.97 17.65 -39.67
CA LEU A 653 11.66 19.06 -39.36
C LEU A 653 12.63 20.02 -40.08
N VAL A 654 13.91 19.75 -40.08
CA VAL A 654 14.93 20.53 -40.77
C VAL A 654 14.73 20.52 -42.30
N GLU A 655 14.45 19.36 -42.90
CA GLU A 655 14.12 19.22 -44.34
C GLU A 655 12.88 20.05 -44.73
N HIS A 656 11.96 20.31 -43.77
CA HIS A 656 10.75 21.11 -44.00
C HIS A 656 10.84 22.52 -43.44
N GLY A 657 12.05 23.02 -43.20
CA GLY A 657 12.32 24.41 -42.92
C GLY A 657 12.11 24.83 -41.44
N ALA A 658 12.39 23.93 -40.51
CA ALA A 658 12.47 24.29 -39.10
C ALA A 658 13.55 25.33 -38.86
N ASP A 659 13.29 26.32 -38.00
CA ASP A 659 14.24 27.35 -37.63
C ASP A 659 15.18 26.84 -36.52
N MET A 660 16.46 26.65 -36.86
CA MET A 660 17.50 26.17 -35.94
C MET A 660 18.03 27.28 -35.01
N GLU A 661 17.71 28.55 -35.31
CA GLU A 661 18.10 29.73 -34.54
C GLU A 661 16.93 30.22 -33.61
N ALA A 662 15.78 29.59 -33.73
CA ALA A 662 14.65 29.93 -32.88
C ALA A 662 15.04 29.80 -31.39
N LYS A 663 14.59 30.77 -30.61
CA LYS A 663 14.87 30.83 -29.17
C LYS A 663 13.58 30.63 -28.37
N ASP A 664 13.66 29.74 -27.40
CA ASP A 664 12.61 29.57 -26.40
C ASP A 664 12.64 30.68 -25.34
N GLU A 665 11.80 30.58 -24.32
CA GLU A 665 11.68 31.55 -23.21
C GLU A 665 13.02 31.76 -22.47
N ASP A 666 13.82 30.71 -22.34
CA ASP A 666 15.17 30.76 -21.76
C ASP A 666 16.21 31.35 -22.72
N GLY A 667 15.83 31.68 -23.97
CA GLY A 667 16.72 32.08 -25.03
C GLY A 667 17.55 30.93 -25.61
N SER A 668 17.22 29.68 -25.21
CA SER A 668 17.91 28.48 -25.70
C SER A 668 17.46 28.15 -27.11
N THR A 669 18.40 27.73 -27.93
CA THR A 669 18.15 27.18 -29.29
C THR A 669 18.07 25.66 -29.24
N PRO A 670 17.55 24.98 -30.27
CA PRO A 670 17.57 23.53 -30.35
C PRO A 670 18.96 22.91 -30.06
N LEU A 671 20.04 23.60 -30.47
CA LEU A 671 21.39 23.15 -30.17
C LEU A 671 21.77 23.24 -28.70
N HIS A 672 21.23 24.23 -27.93
CA HIS A 672 21.40 24.28 -26.49
C HIS A 672 20.74 23.08 -25.83
N ARG A 673 19.51 22.72 -26.21
CA ARG A 673 18.79 21.56 -25.67
C ARG A 673 19.51 20.24 -26.01
N ALA A 674 19.95 20.07 -27.25
CA ALA A 674 20.77 18.93 -27.65
C ALA A 674 22.08 18.83 -26.87
N SER A 675 22.70 19.99 -26.59
CA SER A 675 23.95 20.07 -25.81
C SER A 675 23.76 19.76 -24.33
N GLU A 676 22.64 20.13 -23.76
CA GLU A 676 22.29 19.78 -22.40
C GLU A 676 22.01 18.28 -22.24
N ARG A 677 21.38 17.66 -23.22
CA ARG A 677 21.15 16.21 -23.27
C ARG A 677 22.42 15.38 -23.54
N GLY A 678 23.36 15.94 -24.30
CA GLY A 678 24.59 15.25 -24.71
C GLY A 678 24.43 14.35 -25.93
N ASP A 679 23.48 14.64 -26.78
CA ASP A 679 23.27 13.89 -28.01
C ASP A 679 24.17 14.44 -29.15
N ASP A 680 25.33 13.82 -29.32
CA ASP A 680 26.33 14.24 -30.30
C ASP A 680 25.87 14.03 -31.73
N ILE A 681 25.09 12.99 -32.01
CA ILE A 681 24.56 12.73 -33.35
C ILE A 681 23.51 13.78 -33.73
N PHE A 682 22.62 14.10 -32.77
CA PHE A 682 21.62 15.15 -32.98
C PHE A 682 22.25 16.53 -33.16
N ALA A 683 23.20 16.88 -32.31
CA ALA A 683 23.95 18.13 -32.40
C ALA A 683 24.69 18.23 -33.71
N ARG A 684 25.31 17.14 -34.19
CA ARG A 684 25.97 17.06 -35.50
C ARG A 684 24.99 17.38 -36.63
N LEU A 685 23.79 16.79 -36.58
CA LEU A 685 22.73 17.08 -37.55
C LEU A 685 22.43 18.59 -37.61
N LEU A 686 22.24 19.23 -36.47
CA LEU A 686 21.93 20.66 -36.41
C LEU A 686 23.08 21.51 -36.94
N VAL A 687 24.31 21.22 -36.53
CA VAL A 687 25.51 21.99 -36.96
C VAL A 687 25.79 21.83 -38.45
N GLU A 688 25.68 20.62 -39.02
CA GLU A 688 25.81 20.37 -40.47
C GLU A 688 24.77 21.13 -41.30
N HIS A 689 23.59 21.43 -40.71
CA HIS A 689 22.57 22.22 -41.37
C HIS A 689 22.62 23.71 -41.01
N GLY A 690 23.68 24.16 -40.33
CA GLY A 690 23.98 25.57 -40.12
C GLY A 690 23.54 26.16 -38.77
N ALA A 691 23.24 25.36 -37.76
CA ALA A 691 22.98 25.87 -36.42
C ALA A 691 24.20 26.62 -35.84
N ASN A 692 23.95 27.75 -35.20
CA ASN A 692 24.99 28.61 -34.64
C ASN A 692 25.57 28.03 -33.36
N VAL A 693 26.78 27.50 -33.38
CA VAL A 693 27.48 26.94 -32.23
C VAL A 693 27.83 27.99 -31.17
N ALA A 694 27.83 29.29 -31.54
CA ALA A 694 28.09 30.41 -30.63
C ALA A 694 26.82 31.10 -30.14
N ALA A 695 25.65 30.54 -30.43
CA ALA A 695 24.39 31.11 -29.95
C ALA A 695 24.43 31.28 -28.42
N ARG A 696 23.81 32.34 -27.91
CA ARG A 696 23.74 32.62 -26.46
C ARG A 696 22.27 32.59 -26.00
N ASP A 697 22.04 31.88 -24.92
CA ASP A 697 20.76 31.92 -24.22
C ASP A 697 20.59 33.18 -23.37
N ASN A 698 19.50 33.27 -22.60
CA ASN A 698 19.23 34.42 -21.72
C ASN A 698 20.21 34.56 -20.54
N GLU A 699 20.92 33.49 -20.18
CA GLU A 699 21.99 33.51 -19.20
C GLU A 699 23.36 33.84 -19.82
N GLY A 700 23.41 34.00 -21.16
CA GLY A 700 24.63 34.20 -21.91
C GLY A 700 25.41 32.91 -22.17
N SER A 701 24.87 31.80 -21.73
CA SER A 701 25.50 30.48 -21.95
C SER A 701 25.45 30.07 -23.42
N THR A 702 26.50 29.41 -23.89
CA THR A 702 26.56 28.82 -25.22
C THR A 702 26.26 27.31 -25.14
N PRO A 703 26.00 26.63 -26.28
CA PRO A 703 25.89 25.17 -26.30
C PRO A 703 27.03 24.45 -25.58
N LEU A 704 28.27 25.00 -25.68
CA LEU A 704 29.44 24.44 -25.00
C LEU A 704 29.36 24.57 -23.47
N HIS A 705 28.75 25.67 -22.95
CA HIS A 705 28.48 25.81 -21.50
C HIS A 705 27.54 24.69 -21.01
N ARG A 706 26.45 24.45 -21.75
CA ARG A 706 25.47 23.41 -21.42
C ARG A 706 26.11 22.02 -21.46
N ALA A 707 26.88 21.71 -22.53
CA ALA A 707 27.66 20.47 -22.64
C ALA A 707 28.67 20.32 -21.49
N SER A 708 29.32 21.43 -21.09
CA SER A 708 30.33 21.44 -20.03
C SER A 708 29.71 21.23 -18.63
N LYS A 709 28.53 21.76 -18.39
CA LYS A 709 27.78 21.56 -17.16
C LYS A 709 27.39 20.08 -16.94
N GLN A 710 27.06 19.38 -18.01
CA GLN A 710 26.63 17.98 -17.96
C GLN A 710 27.76 16.97 -18.18
N GLY A 711 28.91 17.41 -18.67
CA GLY A 711 30.09 16.56 -18.87
C GLY A 711 30.13 15.80 -20.20
N HIS A 712 29.48 16.33 -21.25
CA HIS A 712 29.36 15.64 -22.55
C HIS A 712 30.61 15.82 -23.42
N VAL A 713 31.52 14.88 -23.29
CA VAL A 713 32.85 14.92 -23.92
C VAL A 713 32.79 14.89 -25.44
N GLU A 714 32.08 13.94 -26.04
CA GLU A 714 32.04 13.77 -27.50
C GLU A 714 31.32 14.94 -28.17
N LEU A 715 30.31 15.49 -27.51
CA LEU A 715 29.63 16.69 -27.97
C LEU A 715 30.55 17.92 -27.95
N ALA A 716 31.34 18.10 -26.91
CA ALA A 716 32.30 19.19 -26.84
C ALA A 716 33.36 19.05 -27.99
N ARG A 717 33.84 17.85 -28.27
CA ARG A 717 34.73 17.59 -29.45
C ARG A 717 34.09 18.01 -30.76
N LEU A 718 32.81 17.65 -30.94
CA LEU A 718 32.05 18.06 -32.11
C LEU A 718 31.96 19.59 -32.23
N LEU A 719 31.67 20.30 -31.14
CA LEU A 719 31.59 21.75 -31.16
C LEU A 719 32.95 22.39 -31.47
N PHE A 720 34.08 21.82 -31.03
CA PHE A 720 35.43 22.28 -31.38
C PHE A 720 35.77 22.03 -32.85
N GLU A 721 35.23 21.01 -33.50
CA GLU A 721 35.36 20.84 -34.97
C GLU A 721 34.76 22.01 -35.76
N HIS A 722 33.89 22.84 -35.11
CA HIS A 722 33.20 23.98 -35.74
C HIS A 722 33.58 25.33 -35.13
N ASP A 723 34.83 25.48 -34.68
CA ASP A 723 35.44 26.71 -34.20
C ASP A 723 34.70 27.43 -33.04
N VAL A 724 34.18 26.67 -32.08
CA VAL A 724 33.53 27.25 -30.90
C VAL A 724 34.55 27.91 -29.98
N ASP A 725 34.20 29.06 -29.40
CA ASP A 725 35.02 29.80 -28.43
C ASP A 725 34.98 29.13 -27.03
N ALA A 726 36.10 28.49 -26.64
CA ALA A 726 36.30 27.89 -25.33
C ALA A 726 36.36 28.91 -24.15
N ALA A 727 36.65 30.20 -24.46
CA ALA A 727 36.78 31.26 -23.48
C ALA A 727 35.51 32.13 -23.37
N ALA A 728 34.43 31.75 -24.06
CA ALA A 728 33.15 32.46 -23.97
C ALA A 728 32.70 32.53 -22.49
N GLN A 729 32.30 33.72 -22.06
CA GLN A 729 31.75 33.94 -20.72
C GLN A 729 30.23 34.11 -20.76
N ASP A 730 29.53 33.48 -19.85
CA ASP A 730 28.11 33.71 -19.62
C ASP A 730 27.89 34.99 -18.78
N LYS A 731 26.66 35.31 -18.41
CA LYS A 731 26.34 36.52 -17.61
C LYS A 731 26.91 36.50 -16.19
N THR A 732 27.25 35.32 -15.68
CA THR A 732 27.94 35.19 -14.39
C THR A 732 29.47 35.21 -14.52
N GLY A 733 29.98 35.56 -15.70
CA GLY A 733 31.44 35.53 -16.00
C GLY A 733 32.02 34.11 -16.12
N SER A 734 31.18 33.07 -15.93
CA SER A 734 31.65 31.68 -16.00
C SER A 734 31.93 31.25 -17.42
N THR A 735 33.00 30.54 -17.62
CA THR A 735 33.37 29.91 -18.92
C THR A 735 32.93 28.44 -18.92
N PRO A 736 32.90 27.76 -20.06
CA PRO A 736 32.72 26.30 -20.13
C PRO A 736 33.63 25.52 -19.16
N LEU A 737 34.87 26.01 -18.94
CA LEU A 737 35.81 25.39 -18.00
C LEU A 737 35.40 25.56 -16.56
N HIS A 738 34.78 26.72 -16.18
CA HIS A 738 34.17 26.92 -14.84
C HIS A 738 33.06 25.87 -14.64
N ARG A 739 32.15 25.73 -15.62
CA ARG A 739 31.06 24.75 -15.53
C ARG A 739 31.56 23.31 -15.40
N ALA A 740 32.57 22.92 -16.22
CA ALA A 740 33.18 21.60 -16.08
C ALA A 740 33.85 21.40 -14.71
N SER A 741 34.46 22.45 -14.15
CA SER A 741 35.11 22.40 -12.85
C SER A 741 34.11 22.33 -11.69
N GLU A 742 33.05 23.14 -11.73
CA GLU A 742 31.95 23.14 -10.77
C GLU A 742 31.30 21.75 -10.62
N TRP A 743 31.14 21.02 -11.74
CA TRP A 743 30.50 19.71 -11.75
C TRP A 743 31.47 18.53 -11.72
N GLY A 744 32.79 18.75 -11.84
CA GLY A 744 33.83 17.75 -11.68
C GLY A 744 34.03 16.86 -12.90
N HIS A 745 33.83 17.41 -14.08
CA HIS A 745 33.97 16.66 -15.34
C HIS A 745 35.42 16.67 -15.83
N VAL A 746 36.23 15.79 -15.26
CA VAL A 746 37.70 15.74 -15.45
C VAL A 746 38.12 15.62 -16.92
N GLU A 747 37.51 14.69 -17.67
CA GLU A 747 37.90 14.45 -19.08
C GLU A 747 37.48 15.61 -19.98
N LEU A 748 36.33 16.20 -19.73
CA LEU A 748 35.86 17.37 -20.44
C LEU A 748 36.76 18.60 -20.16
N ALA A 749 37.11 18.84 -18.90
CA ALA A 749 38.02 19.92 -18.52
C ALA A 749 39.39 19.74 -19.20
N ARG A 750 39.89 18.52 -19.33
CA ARG A 750 41.12 18.21 -20.08
C ARG A 750 41.01 18.66 -21.55
N ILE A 751 39.91 18.30 -22.21
CA ILE A 751 39.67 18.70 -23.62
C ILE A 751 39.56 20.23 -23.74
N LEU A 752 38.82 20.88 -22.83
CA LEU A 752 38.72 22.34 -22.83
C LEU A 752 40.09 23.01 -22.72
N VAL A 753 40.97 22.51 -21.83
CA VAL A 753 42.36 23.02 -21.71
C VAL A 753 43.22 22.71 -22.95
N GLU A 754 43.05 21.55 -23.58
CA GLU A 754 43.73 21.19 -24.85
C GLU A 754 43.29 22.10 -26.00
N HIS A 755 42.08 22.72 -25.92
CA HIS A 755 41.55 23.70 -26.85
C HIS A 755 41.66 25.16 -26.35
N ASP A 756 42.70 25.47 -25.62
CA ASP A 756 43.08 26.81 -25.19
C ASP A 756 42.04 27.52 -24.31
N ALA A 757 41.23 26.78 -23.52
CA ALA A 757 40.33 27.40 -22.52
C ALA A 757 41.16 28.14 -21.48
N ASP A 758 40.79 29.40 -21.19
CA ASP A 758 41.47 30.25 -20.21
C ASP A 758 41.31 29.77 -18.77
N MET A 759 42.35 29.17 -18.20
CA MET A 759 42.37 28.73 -16.79
C MET A 759 42.50 29.89 -15.80
N ALA A 760 42.83 31.13 -16.27
CA ALA A 760 42.90 32.30 -15.43
C ALA A 760 41.62 33.15 -15.47
N ALA A 761 40.64 32.75 -16.29
CA ALA A 761 39.35 33.41 -16.34
C ALA A 761 38.71 33.44 -14.95
N GLN A 762 38.11 34.57 -14.59
CA GLN A 762 37.38 34.77 -13.33
C GLN A 762 35.90 34.94 -13.61
N ASP A 763 35.07 34.26 -12.83
CA ASP A 763 33.62 34.46 -12.80
C ASP A 763 33.23 35.73 -12.00
N GLU A 764 31.92 36.01 -11.86
CA GLU A 764 31.46 37.15 -11.07
C GLU A 764 31.89 37.11 -9.60
N GLU A 765 32.19 35.95 -9.04
CA GLU A 765 32.73 35.78 -7.69
C GLU A 765 34.26 35.97 -7.65
N GLY A 766 34.90 36.19 -8.77
CA GLY A 766 36.36 36.20 -8.94
C GLY A 766 37.02 34.81 -8.89
N SER A 767 36.20 33.79 -8.85
CA SER A 767 36.71 32.42 -8.78
C SER A 767 37.26 31.96 -10.12
N THR A 768 38.38 31.28 -10.11
CA THR A 768 38.94 30.61 -11.29
C THR A 768 38.47 29.15 -11.31
N PRO A 769 38.62 28.45 -12.46
CA PRO A 769 38.34 26.99 -12.52
C PRO A 769 39.05 26.19 -11.40
N LEU A 770 40.27 26.61 -10.99
CA LEU A 770 40.99 25.96 -9.89
C LEU A 770 40.37 26.19 -8.53
N HIS A 771 39.74 27.34 -8.28
CA HIS A 771 38.97 27.59 -7.05
C HIS A 771 37.79 26.61 -6.97
N LEU A 772 37.00 26.44 -8.04
CA LEU A 772 35.85 25.52 -8.08
C LEU A 772 36.27 24.06 -7.94
N ALA A 773 37.37 23.66 -8.59
CA ALA A 773 37.95 22.33 -8.44
C ALA A 773 38.40 22.08 -6.99
N SER A 774 38.98 23.12 -6.33
CA SER A 774 39.41 23.06 -4.95
C SER A 774 38.26 23.02 -3.95
N GLU A 775 37.21 23.80 -4.19
CA GLU A 775 35.98 23.79 -3.41
C GLU A 775 35.25 22.44 -3.52
N ARG A 776 35.25 21.84 -4.70
CA ARG A 776 34.71 20.51 -4.90
C ARG A 776 35.58 19.40 -4.29
N GLY A 777 36.88 19.62 -4.14
CA GLY A 777 37.87 18.63 -3.71
C GLY A 777 38.24 17.64 -4.83
N ASP A 778 38.16 18.06 -6.07
CA ASP A 778 38.52 17.18 -7.18
C ASP A 778 40.03 17.24 -7.47
N LEU A 779 40.77 16.33 -6.82
CA LEU A 779 42.22 16.21 -6.94
C LEU A 779 42.69 15.98 -8.38
N LYS A 780 41.91 15.24 -9.20
CA LYS A 780 42.27 14.94 -10.59
C LYS A 780 42.17 16.20 -11.43
N LEU A 781 41.11 16.93 -11.24
CA LEU A 781 40.82 18.17 -11.95
C LEU A 781 41.87 19.26 -11.61
N ALA A 782 42.08 19.47 -10.33
CA ALA A 782 43.09 20.41 -9.81
C ALA A 782 44.47 20.03 -10.29
N ARG A 783 44.83 18.76 -10.36
CA ARG A 783 46.12 18.29 -10.91
C ARG A 783 46.29 18.68 -12.37
N ILE A 784 45.26 18.49 -13.18
CA ILE A 784 45.32 18.92 -14.58
C ILE A 784 45.60 20.41 -14.67
N PHE A 785 44.88 21.24 -13.94
CA PHE A 785 45.08 22.71 -13.99
C PHE A 785 46.44 23.15 -13.54
N VAL A 786 46.92 22.63 -12.42
CA VAL A 786 48.21 22.97 -11.83
C VAL A 786 49.38 22.50 -12.75
N GLU A 787 49.29 21.32 -13.34
CA GLU A 787 50.32 20.81 -14.29
C GLU A 787 50.38 21.59 -15.59
N GLN A 788 49.21 22.21 -15.97
CA GLN A 788 49.15 23.09 -17.16
C GLN A 788 49.41 24.56 -16.85
N GLY A 789 49.78 24.88 -15.56
CA GLY A 789 50.27 26.22 -15.18
C GLY A 789 49.19 27.14 -14.65
N ALA A 790 48.06 26.65 -14.16
CA ALA A 790 47.08 27.52 -13.50
C ALA A 790 47.71 28.19 -12.26
N ASP A 791 47.34 29.46 -12.04
CA ASP A 791 47.83 30.25 -10.90
C ASP A 791 47.24 29.74 -9.57
N VAL A 792 48.05 29.06 -8.79
CA VAL A 792 47.68 28.56 -7.44
C VAL A 792 47.52 29.64 -6.39
N ALA A 793 47.97 30.90 -6.71
CA ALA A 793 47.86 32.07 -5.87
C ALA A 793 46.72 33.01 -6.29
N ALA A 794 45.95 32.64 -7.30
CA ALA A 794 44.80 33.44 -7.76
C ALA A 794 43.87 33.71 -6.57
N GLN A 795 43.29 34.91 -6.53
CA GLN A 795 42.38 35.35 -5.45
C GLN A 795 40.97 35.60 -6.04
N ASP A 796 39.97 35.11 -5.35
CA ASP A 796 38.59 35.44 -5.64
C ASP A 796 38.17 36.80 -5.07
N LYS A 797 36.93 37.23 -5.18
CA LYS A 797 36.41 38.48 -4.60
C LYS A 797 36.49 38.55 -3.09
N PHE A 798 36.66 37.44 -2.43
CA PHE A 798 36.88 37.34 -0.99
C PHE A 798 38.36 37.28 -0.63
N GLU A 799 39.24 37.49 -1.59
CA GLU A 799 40.68 37.33 -1.50
C GLU A 799 41.11 35.91 -1.08
N SER A 800 40.17 34.93 -1.17
CA SER A 800 40.43 33.53 -0.91
C SER A 800 41.21 32.91 -2.08
N THR A 801 42.16 32.03 -1.76
CA THR A 801 42.95 31.27 -2.75
C THR A 801 42.37 29.83 -2.86
N PRO A 802 42.73 29.09 -3.93
CA PRO A 802 42.39 27.66 -4.01
C PRO A 802 42.77 26.84 -2.75
N LEU A 803 43.86 27.23 -2.08
CA LEU A 803 44.30 26.56 -0.84
C LEU A 803 43.35 26.86 0.34
N HIS A 804 42.72 28.04 0.40
CA HIS A 804 41.66 28.33 1.38
C HIS A 804 40.46 27.36 1.17
N ARG A 805 40.01 27.21 -0.09
CA ARG A 805 38.89 26.31 -0.44
C ARG A 805 39.20 24.85 -0.12
N ALA A 806 40.41 24.40 -0.49
CA ALA A 806 40.88 23.06 -0.15
C ALA A 806 40.94 22.82 1.39
N SER A 807 41.39 23.85 2.14
CA SER A 807 41.47 23.79 3.60
C SER A 807 40.11 23.83 4.28
N GLU A 808 39.16 24.63 3.75
CA GLU A 808 37.78 24.65 4.22
C GLU A 808 37.09 23.29 3.99
N ARG A 809 37.39 22.62 2.89
CA ARG A 809 36.91 21.27 2.61
C ARG A 809 37.59 20.19 3.43
N GLY A 810 38.84 20.39 3.84
CA GLY A 810 39.66 19.41 4.55
C GLY A 810 40.31 18.39 3.58
N ASP A 811 40.60 18.77 2.36
CA ASP A 811 41.20 17.87 1.38
C ASP A 811 42.74 17.95 1.47
N MET A 812 43.33 17.05 2.24
CA MET A 812 44.73 17.00 2.49
C MET A 812 45.56 16.75 1.22
N GLU A 813 45.15 15.85 0.35
CA GLU A 813 45.88 15.51 -0.88
C GLU A 813 45.89 16.69 -1.86
N LEU A 814 44.75 17.38 -1.96
CA LEU A 814 44.62 18.58 -2.76
C LEU A 814 45.47 19.73 -2.20
N ALA A 815 45.44 19.99 -0.90
CA ALA A 815 46.25 20.98 -0.27
C ALA A 815 47.76 20.67 -0.48
N ARG A 816 48.18 19.41 -0.37
CA ARG A 816 49.54 18.94 -0.68
C ARG A 816 49.94 19.24 -2.12
N LEU A 817 49.03 19.00 -3.05
CA LEU A 817 49.25 19.31 -4.47
C LEU A 817 49.49 20.82 -4.66
N LEU A 818 48.58 21.66 -4.14
CA LEU A 818 48.66 23.11 -4.27
C LEU A 818 49.94 23.67 -3.63
N ILE A 819 50.32 23.23 -2.43
CA ILE A 819 51.57 23.63 -1.72
C ILE A 819 52.81 23.23 -2.51
N LYS A 820 52.85 22.00 -3.03
CA LYS A 820 53.93 21.51 -3.90
C LYS A 820 54.19 22.44 -5.13
N HIS A 821 53.14 23.02 -5.63
CA HIS A 821 53.21 23.94 -6.80
C HIS A 821 53.26 25.41 -6.40
N GLY A 822 53.58 25.73 -5.15
CA GLY A 822 53.91 27.08 -4.68
C GLY A 822 52.74 27.89 -4.11
N ALA A 823 51.64 27.25 -3.71
CA ALA A 823 50.59 27.96 -3.00
C ALA A 823 51.07 28.51 -1.64
N ASP A 824 50.79 29.79 -1.38
CA ASP A 824 51.20 30.47 -0.14
C ASP A 824 50.29 30.01 1.04
N VAL A 825 50.87 29.28 1.97
CA VAL A 825 50.16 28.79 3.18
C VAL A 825 49.84 29.91 4.17
N THR A 826 50.45 31.12 3.98
CA THR A 826 50.23 32.31 4.82
C THR A 826 49.28 33.31 4.20
N ALA A 827 48.76 33.01 3.00
CA ALA A 827 47.80 33.86 2.31
C ALA A 827 46.60 34.19 3.21
N GLN A 828 46.15 35.44 3.15
CA GLN A 828 45.04 35.94 3.94
C GLN A 828 43.84 36.24 3.01
N ASP A 829 42.69 35.81 3.40
CA ASP A 829 41.41 36.21 2.74
C ASP A 829 40.96 37.60 3.25
N LYS A 830 39.84 38.10 2.76
CA LYS A 830 39.26 39.44 3.13
C LYS A 830 38.94 39.56 4.61
N LEU A 831 38.79 38.47 5.30
CA LEU A 831 38.65 38.41 6.76
C LEU A 831 40.00 38.17 7.44
N ARG A 832 41.12 38.25 6.69
CA ARG A 832 42.47 37.93 7.16
C ARG A 832 42.61 36.50 7.69
N SER A 833 41.66 35.65 7.41
CA SER A 833 41.75 34.21 7.72
C SER A 833 42.75 33.56 6.78
N THR A 834 43.55 32.67 7.33
CA THR A 834 44.53 31.87 6.57
C THR A 834 43.98 30.47 6.31
N PRO A 835 44.54 29.67 5.40
CA PRO A 835 44.18 28.26 5.23
C PRO A 835 44.19 27.47 6.54
N LEU A 836 45.12 27.82 7.48
CA LEU A 836 45.19 27.19 8.78
C LEU A 836 43.99 27.49 9.69
N HIS A 837 43.39 28.72 9.57
CA HIS A 837 42.12 29.03 10.25
C HIS A 837 40.98 28.11 9.74
N ARG A 838 40.87 27.91 8.42
CA ARG A 838 39.87 27.05 7.83
C ARG A 838 40.01 25.58 8.24
N ALA A 839 41.27 25.07 8.17
CA ALA A 839 41.58 23.70 8.62
C ALA A 839 41.28 23.51 10.13
N SER A 840 41.55 24.57 10.92
CA SER A 840 41.32 24.56 12.37
C SER A 840 39.85 24.61 12.75
N GLU A 841 39.04 25.37 12.00
CA GLU A 841 37.58 25.42 12.19
C GLU A 841 36.93 24.06 11.89
N ARG A 842 37.42 23.35 10.88
CA ARG A 842 36.99 22.01 10.52
C ARG A 842 37.48 20.91 11.48
N GLY A 843 38.58 21.13 12.10
CA GLY A 843 39.23 20.13 12.99
C GLY A 843 40.12 19.12 12.29
N ASP A 844 40.61 19.46 11.09
CA ASP A 844 41.46 18.54 10.33
C ASP A 844 42.94 18.67 10.79
N MET A 845 43.30 17.76 11.69
CA MET A 845 44.65 17.73 12.32
C MET A 845 45.78 17.49 11.30
N GLU A 846 45.58 16.54 10.36
CA GLU A 846 46.61 16.17 9.40
C GLU A 846 46.85 17.30 8.38
N LEU A 847 45.78 17.97 7.96
CA LEU A 847 45.89 19.13 7.09
C LEU A 847 46.55 20.32 7.82
N ALA A 848 46.17 20.59 9.06
CA ALA A 848 46.78 21.62 9.86
C ALA A 848 48.28 21.36 10.06
N ARG A 849 48.69 20.10 10.34
CA ARG A 849 50.11 19.69 10.42
C ARG A 849 50.83 19.99 9.10
N LEU A 850 50.24 19.60 7.97
CA LEU A 850 50.83 19.86 6.65
C LEU A 850 51.08 21.37 6.44
N LEU A 851 50.07 22.22 6.75
CA LEU A 851 50.21 23.67 6.60
C LEU A 851 51.29 24.26 7.50
N ILE A 852 51.40 23.85 8.77
CA ILE A 852 52.40 24.31 9.72
C ILE A 852 53.80 23.84 9.31
N GLU A 853 53.98 22.61 8.85
CA GLU A 853 55.28 22.10 8.35
C GLU A 853 55.80 22.88 7.16
N HIS A 854 54.87 23.52 6.36
CA HIS A 854 55.22 24.37 5.23
C HIS A 854 55.27 25.86 5.59
N GLY A 855 55.17 26.23 6.90
CA GLY A 855 55.43 27.59 7.37
C GLY A 855 54.16 28.40 7.69
N ALA A 856 52.98 27.80 7.79
CA ALA A 856 51.81 28.50 8.29
C ALA A 856 51.98 28.94 9.75
N ASP A 857 51.64 30.18 10.05
CA ASP A 857 51.77 30.77 11.38
C ASP A 857 50.57 30.32 12.25
N ALA A 858 50.86 29.53 13.31
CA ALA A 858 49.86 29.07 14.27
C ALA A 858 49.28 30.20 15.15
N ALA A 859 49.97 31.35 15.19
CA ALA A 859 49.54 32.54 15.93
C ALA A 859 48.90 33.63 15.03
N ALA A 860 48.71 33.34 13.74
CA ALA A 860 48.09 34.31 12.82
C ALA A 860 46.71 34.74 13.36
N GLN A 861 46.39 36.02 13.20
CA GLN A 861 45.12 36.59 13.64
C GLN A 861 44.25 36.96 12.42
N ASP A 862 42.99 36.54 12.42
CA ASP A 862 42.02 37.02 11.47
C ASP A 862 41.56 38.46 11.80
N LYS A 863 40.65 39.00 11.01
CA LYS A 863 40.13 40.37 11.18
C LYS A 863 39.41 40.59 12.51
N GLY A 864 38.88 39.57 13.13
CA GLY A 864 38.29 39.63 14.47
C GLY A 864 39.30 39.30 15.59
N GLY A 865 40.61 39.22 15.29
CA GLY A 865 41.67 38.88 16.26
C GLY A 865 41.70 37.37 16.62
N SER A 866 40.82 36.57 16.06
CA SER A 866 40.77 35.12 16.34
C SER A 866 41.94 34.40 15.69
N THR A 867 42.56 33.48 16.41
CA THR A 867 43.67 32.65 15.92
C THR A 867 43.14 31.25 15.50
N PRO A 868 43.92 30.46 14.77
CA PRO A 868 43.55 29.05 14.51
C PRO A 868 43.14 28.27 15.76
N LEU A 869 43.79 28.57 16.92
CA LEU A 869 43.43 27.94 18.19
C LEU A 869 42.05 28.37 18.72
N HIS A 870 41.60 29.59 18.45
CA HIS A 870 40.22 30.02 18.73
C HIS A 870 39.20 29.20 17.90
N ARG A 871 39.50 29.01 16.58
CA ARG A 871 38.67 28.21 15.68
C ARG A 871 38.58 26.74 16.11
N ALA A 872 39.76 26.13 16.42
CA ALA A 872 39.81 24.77 16.94
C ALA A 872 39.07 24.64 18.29
N SER A 873 39.11 25.69 19.12
CA SER A 873 38.44 25.72 20.43
C SER A 873 36.93 25.86 20.32
N THR A 874 36.42 26.53 19.29
CA THR A 874 35.01 26.59 18.98
C THR A 874 34.45 25.24 18.55
N GLY A 875 35.22 24.46 17.75
CA GLY A 875 34.84 23.13 17.26
C GLY A 875 35.09 21.98 18.25
N GLY A 876 35.82 22.24 19.36
CA GLY A 876 36.14 21.20 20.33
C GLY A 876 37.27 20.24 19.90
N HIS A 877 38.16 20.65 19.01
CA HIS A 877 39.15 19.78 18.37
C HIS A 877 40.40 19.64 19.22
N VAL A 878 40.41 18.74 20.21
CA VAL A 878 41.45 18.58 21.24
C VAL A 878 42.85 18.31 20.66
N GLU A 879 42.99 17.31 19.80
CA GLU A 879 44.27 16.91 19.22
C GLU A 879 44.84 17.98 18.27
N LEU A 880 43.98 18.67 17.56
CA LEU A 880 44.39 19.81 16.76
C LEU A 880 44.82 21.00 17.61
N ALA A 881 44.12 21.32 18.67
CA ALA A 881 44.55 22.35 19.62
C ALA A 881 45.90 22.02 20.26
N ARG A 882 46.16 20.76 20.61
CA ARG A 882 47.43 20.27 21.09
C ARG A 882 48.55 20.57 20.09
N LEU A 883 48.31 20.20 18.83
CA LEU A 883 49.23 20.47 17.73
C LEU A 883 49.54 21.96 17.60
N LEU A 884 48.52 22.82 17.58
CA LEU A 884 48.66 24.26 17.44
C LEU A 884 49.54 24.87 18.59
N VAL A 885 49.29 24.44 19.82
CA VAL A 885 50.06 24.89 21.00
C VAL A 885 51.49 24.39 20.94
N GLU A 886 51.78 23.17 20.54
CA GLU A 886 53.14 22.61 20.32
C GLU A 886 53.91 23.45 19.28
N TYR A 887 53.23 24.03 18.31
CA TYR A 887 53.84 24.88 17.28
C TYR A 887 53.74 26.39 17.57
N GLY A 888 53.49 26.74 18.85
CA GLY A 888 53.61 28.11 19.33
C GLY A 888 52.36 28.95 19.33
N ALA A 889 51.17 28.36 19.17
CA ALA A 889 49.93 29.12 19.38
C ALA A 889 49.78 29.51 20.84
N ASP A 890 49.50 30.79 21.11
CA ASP A 890 49.30 31.30 22.46
C ASP A 890 47.87 30.92 22.97
N ALA A 891 47.83 30.08 24.01
CA ALA A 891 46.61 29.66 24.68
C ALA A 891 45.89 30.82 25.41
N ALA A 892 46.58 31.95 25.64
CA ALA A 892 46.04 33.17 26.26
C ALA A 892 45.72 34.27 25.27
N ALA A 893 45.90 34.07 23.96
CA ALA A 893 45.58 35.04 22.93
C ALA A 893 44.12 35.54 23.07
N GLN A 894 43.90 36.83 22.90
CA GLN A 894 42.55 37.44 22.92
C GLN A 894 42.17 37.92 21.53
N ASP A 895 40.96 37.65 21.15
CA ASP A 895 40.37 38.24 19.97
C ASP A 895 39.87 39.67 20.21
N GLU A 896 39.32 40.34 19.18
CA GLU A 896 38.83 41.74 19.33
C GLU A 896 37.69 41.90 20.35
N GLU A 897 36.98 40.80 20.68
CA GLU A 897 35.95 40.78 21.73
C GLU A 897 36.53 40.46 23.13
N GLY A 898 37.83 40.25 23.22
CA GLY A 898 38.52 39.86 24.44
C GLY A 898 38.39 38.36 24.75
N TRP A 899 37.88 37.61 23.83
CA TRP A 899 37.70 36.13 24.03
C TRP A 899 39.07 35.44 23.88
N THR A 900 39.31 34.49 24.73
CA THR A 900 40.41 33.58 24.57
C THR A 900 39.92 32.21 24.03
N PRO A 901 40.81 31.34 23.53
CA PRO A 901 40.45 29.96 23.20
C PRO A 901 39.68 29.26 24.32
N LEU A 902 40.06 29.55 25.61
CA LEU A 902 39.36 28.98 26.76
C LEU A 902 37.93 29.52 26.93
N HIS A 903 37.64 30.77 26.56
CA HIS A 903 36.25 31.28 26.49
C HIS A 903 35.43 30.52 25.46
N ARG A 904 35.99 30.29 24.26
CA ARG A 904 35.32 29.53 23.17
C ARG A 904 35.05 28.09 23.65
N ALA A 905 36.06 27.37 24.18
CA ALA A 905 35.89 26.02 24.71
C ALA A 905 34.85 25.95 25.84
N SER A 906 34.84 26.96 26.72
CA SER A 906 33.89 27.06 27.84
C SER A 906 32.46 27.28 27.43
N ARG A 907 32.22 28.13 26.47
CA ARG A 907 30.87 28.43 25.92
C ARG A 907 30.22 27.17 25.30
N TRP A 908 31.03 26.34 24.64
CA TRP A 908 30.54 25.17 23.92
C TRP A 908 30.68 23.88 24.73
N GLY A 909 31.24 23.93 25.94
CA GLY A 909 31.29 22.80 26.85
C GLY A 909 32.37 21.76 26.55
N HIS A 910 33.44 22.16 25.86
CA HIS A 910 34.53 21.26 25.47
C HIS A 910 35.51 21.02 26.62
N PHE A 911 35.18 20.06 27.50
CA PHE A 911 35.88 19.79 28.73
C PHE A 911 37.36 19.40 28.52
N ASP A 912 37.64 18.43 27.67
CA ASP A 912 39.01 17.93 27.43
C ASP A 912 39.90 19.02 26.80
N LEU A 913 39.28 19.82 25.93
CA LEU A 913 39.97 20.95 25.32
C LEU A 913 40.28 22.07 26.34
N ALA A 914 39.33 22.39 27.20
CA ALA A 914 39.54 23.38 28.25
C ALA A 914 40.62 22.92 29.21
N LEU A 915 40.68 21.65 29.55
CA LEU A 915 41.75 21.04 30.38
C LEU A 915 43.10 21.20 29.67
N LEU A 916 43.19 20.86 28.40
CA LEU A 916 44.42 21.04 27.61
C LEU A 916 44.90 22.52 27.63
N LEU A 917 43.99 23.47 27.37
CA LEU A 917 44.33 24.89 27.33
C LEU A 917 44.85 25.40 28.69
N ILE A 918 44.25 24.96 29.80
CA ILE A 918 44.69 25.29 31.15
C ILE A 918 46.09 24.71 31.44
N GLU A 919 46.36 23.47 31.03
CA GLU A 919 47.69 22.82 31.16
C GLU A 919 48.78 23.59 30.40
N HIS A 920 48.40 24.26 29.29
CA HIS A 920 49.31 25.05 28.47
C HIS A 920 49.25 26.56 28.74
N GLY A 921 48.78 26.96 29.93
CA GLY A 921 48.90 28.32 30.43
C GLY A 921 47.78 29.27 30.08
N ALA A 922 46.60 28.81 29.63
CA ALA A 922 45.43 29.65 29.44
C ALA A 922 45.03 30.30 30.78
N ASP A 923 44.79 31.61 30.78
CA ASP A 923 44.33 32.32 31.97
C ASP A 923 42.83 32.04 32.22
N VAL A 924 42.58 31.27 33.30
CA VAL A 924 41.21 30.90 33.71
C VAL A 924 40.40 32.11 34.24
N ALA A 925 41.06 33.21 34.57
CA ALA A 925 40.46 34.46 35.05
C ALA A 925 40.39 35.54 33.95
N ALA A 926 40.85 35.28 32.75
CA ALA A 926 40.77 36.18 31.63
C ALA A 926 39.35 36.76 31.48
N GLN A 927 39.21 38.05 31.22
CA GLN A 927 37.93 38.71 31.02
C GLN A 927 37.76 39.10 29.56
N ASP A 928 36.59 38.86 28.99
CA ASP A 928 36.20 39.43 27.72
C ASP A 928 35.82 40.91 27.88
N LEU A 929 35.54 41.61 26.78
CA LEU A 929 35.14 43.03 26.84
C LEU A 929 33.85 43.27 27.65
N GLY A 930 33.02 42.28 27.88
CA GLY A 930 31.84 42.32 28.74
C GLY A 930 32.14 42.01 30.21
N GLY A 931 33.39 41.74 30.55
CA GLY A 931 33.86 41.33 31.91
C GLY A 931 33.51 39.89 32.27
N SER A 932 33.06 39.09 31.31
CA SER A 932 32.76 37.66 31.52
C SER A 932 34.05 36.82 31.46
N THR A 933 34.14 35.83 32.32
CA THR A 933 35.26 34.87 32.33
C THR A 933 34.82 33.56 31.67
N PRO A 934 35.74 32.65 31.33
CA PRO A 934 35.44 31.30 30.89
C PRO A 934 34.44 30.58 31.79
N LEU A 935 34.58 30.79 33.13
CA LEU A 935 33.64 30.24 34.12
C LEU A 935 32.20 30.75 33.90
N HIS A 936 32.02 32.08 33.63
CA HIS A 936 30.71 32.62 33.37
C HIS A 936 30.06 31.96 32.13
N TRP A 937 30.83 31.73 31.06
CA TRP A 937 30.37 31.11 29.83
C TRP A 937 30.06 29.63 30.02
N ALA A 938 30.84 28.86 30.76
CA ALA A 938 30.56 27.48 31.11
C ALA A 938 29.26 27.35 31.92
N SER A 939 29.08 28.26 32.91
CA SER A 939 27.88 28.29 33.74
C SER A 939 26.61 28.67 32.91
N SER A 940 26.73 29.68 32.06
CA SER A 940 25.62 30.08 31.16
C SER A 940 25.25 29.00 30.12
N GLY A 941 26.20 28.17 29.71
CA GLY A 941 26.00 27.03 28.83
C GLY A 941 25.48 25.77 29.55
N GLY A 942 25.47 25.78 30.92
CA GLY A 942 25.03 24.63 31.72
C GLY A 942 26.06 23.47 31.78
N HIS A 943 27.33 23.76 31.53
CA HIS A 943 28.42 22.76 31.47
C HIS A 943 29.01 22.49 32.83
N VAL A 944 28.30 21.73 33.69
CA VAL A 944 28.58 21.52 35.11
C VAL A 944 29.98 20.97 35.40
N GLU A 945 30.46 20.01 34.64
CA GLU A 945 31.79 19.41 34.82
C GLU A 945 32.91 20.43 34.52
N LEU A 946 32.74 21.18 33.45
CA LEU A 946 33.66 22.23 33.04
C LEU A 946 33.66 23.41 34.04
N GLU A 947 32.48 23.78 34.56
CA GLU A 947 32.33 24.79 35.60
C GLU A 947 33.14 24.39 36.86
N GLN A 948 33.02 23.13 37.29
CA GLN A 948 33.82 22.60 38.43
C GLN A 948 35.32 22.60 38.15
N LEU A 949 35.75 22.28 36.95
CA LEU A 949 37.18 22.35 36.55
C LEU A 949 37.71 23.78 36.69
N LEU A 950 37.01 24.74 36.08
CA LEU A 950 37.37 26.14 36.06
C LEU A 950 37.40 26.77 37.49
N GLN A 951 36.42 26.44 38.33
CA GLN A 951 36.41 26.84 39.75
C GLN A 951 37.61 26.36 40.54
N ARG A 952 37.99 25.08 40.35
CA ARG A 952 39.17 24.50 41.00
C ARG A 952 40.46 25.16 40.54
N SER A 953 40.58 25.43 39.23
CA SER A 953 41.76 26.05 38.66
C SER A 953 41.87 27.54 39.08
N THR A 954 40.78 28.28 39.19
CA THR A 954 40.74 29.67 39.70
C THR A 954 41.15 29.72 41.17
N ASN A 955 40.67 28.79 41.99
CA ASN A 955 41.04 28.70 43.41
C ASN A 955 42.53 28.36 43.61
N ALA A 956 43.08 27.45 42.78
CA ALA A 956 44.51 27.10 42.81
C ALA A 956 45.43 28.30 42.42
N SER A 957 45.06 29.03 41.35
CA SER A 957 45.78 30.24 40.92
C SER A 957 45.78 31.34 41.99
N THR A 958 44.61 31.55 42.64
CA THR A 958 44.47 32.54 43.73
C THR A 958 45.36 32.17 44.98
N GLN A 959 45.40 30.86 45.29
CA GLN A 959 46.26 30.37 46.37
C GLN A 959 47.77 30.53 46.06
N ALA A 960 48.16 30.29 44.78
CA ALA A 960 49.58 30.47 44.38
C ALA A 960 49.97 31.97 44.41
N ILE A 961 49.14 32.90 44.02
CA ILE A 961 49.36 34.35 44.10
C ILE A 961 49.44 34.82 45.55
N LEU A 962 48.62 34.30 46.46
CA LEU A 962 48.66 34.60 47.89
C LEU A 962 49.86 34.03 48.55
N GLN A 963 50.44 32.91 48.09
CA GLN A 963 51.75 32.38 48.59
C GLN A 963 52.97 33.18 48.13
N LEU A 964 52.92 33.80 46.94
CA LEU A 964 53.95 34.68 46.41
C LEU A 964 53.92 36.08 47.02
N GLN A 965 52.85 36.51 47.69
CA GLN A 965 52.71 37.80 48.39
C GLN A 965 53.03 37.78 49.88
N GLN A 966 53.43 36.60 50.42
CA GLN A 966 53.96 36.58 51.82
C GLN A 966 55.36 37.17 51.84
N PRO A 967 55.60 38.24 52.54
CA PRO A 967 56.95 38.77 52.67
C PRO A 967 57.80 37.80 53.51
N THR A 968 58.94 37.40 52.95
CA THR A 968 60.01 36.74 53.73
C THR A 968 60.48 37.70 54.82
N ILE A 969 60.01 37.47 56.06
CA ILE A 969 60.60 38.08 57.25
C ILE A 969 61.82 37.24 57.61
N LEU A 970 62.89 37.83 57.32
CA LEU A 970 64.15 37.56 58.09
C LEU A 970 64.49 38.80 58.95
#